data_e69259232fb7e7ab345a3ef99f5a172b
#
_entry.id   e69259232fb7e7ab345a3ef99f5a172b
#
_cell.length_a   1.000
_cell.length_b   1.000
_cell.length_c   1.000
_cell.angle_alpha   90.00
_cell.angle_beta   90.00
_cell.angle_gamma   90.00
#
_symmetry.space_group_name_H-M   'P 1'
#
loop_
_entity.id
_entity.type
_entity.pdbx_description
1 polymer ?
#
loop_
_entity_poly.entity_id
_entity_poly.type
_entity_poly.pdbx_seq_one_letter_code
_entity_poly.pdbx_strand_id
1 'polypeptide(L)'
;MIIERRLTPYLVFPEDSLLAALQKMTDNRERTVFVVDSHGFLVGSLTDGDVRRWLVAHPEASLDVAAADVAHRDPATAPLGASPAEMREALPAGALHLPLLDERGRLTALAINREAELRIGGHRIGEGHPAFLIAEIGNNHQGDVDLARRLVDLAVEAGADAVKFQLRDMDALYRQSGAATAGEDLGAQRTLDELAKFSLSAEDMVRVFDHVREAGVALMCTPWDAPSMRVLREYPVDGVKIASADLTNHGLLRDAAASGLPMVLSTGMSREEEIRESVALVRSFGVPFAMLHAQSTYPAPYKDVNLAYLDRLAEIAQTPVGYSGHERGFHVALAAVARGAAIIEKHFTVDRGLEGNDHKVSLLPEEFAQMVRQTRDIEESIGVGTERVVSTGEAMNRINLAKSLVAARPLQAGVTITADDVTVKSPGRGLQPNELPRLVGRTLHREMAEGDFFFAGDLTDTVPTGRQFQFRRPWGLPVRYHDVEALTKDCTPDFLEFHFSYKDLEIDIDSVFTEPLPMGFTTHLPDIFSGDFLVDLASDDDAVWERSIAEVQRTIDITRDLKRWFPNEEEPIMVITMGGFTLDRHIRPEERLPKYERIAEAVQRLDTSGIRIAAQTLPPFPWLMGGQQYHNLFMDPDDTVAFVEATGVPLCLDISHSKLSATFLGIPFSEMVEKLAPHTIHLHLVDATGVDGEGPQIGEGDVDWPVLCEQLDRLAPGVSFIPEIWQGHINNGEGFWTALDRLEQWL
;
A
#
# COMPACT_ATOMS: atom_id res chain seq x y z
N MET A 1 -8.45 -28.76 0.32
CA MET A 1 -8.91 -29.02 1.71
C MET A 1 -7.70 -29.12 2.63
N ILE A 2 -7.60 -28.26 3.63
CA ILE A 2 -6.57 -28.33 4.66
C ILE A 2 -7.18 -29.04 5.86
N ILE A 3 -6.46 -29.98 6.47
CA ILE A 3 -6.92 -30.66 7.67
C ILE A 3 -6.29 -30.01 8.90
N GLU A 4 -7.10 -29.21 9.59
CA GLU A 4 -6.69 -28.53 10.83
C GLU A 4 -7.03 -29.44 12.04
N ARG A 5 -6.03 -29.76 12.86
CA ARG A 5 -6.17 -30.58 14.05
C ARG A 5 -6.09 -29.77 15.34
N ARG A 6 -5.64 -28.52 15.27
CA ARG A 6 -5.63 -27.60 16.40
C ARG A 6 -7.00 -26.94 16.54
N LEU A 7 -7.90 -27.57 17.25
CA LEU A 7 -9.31 -27.17 17.31
C LEU A 7 -9.60 -26.02 18.30
N THR A 8 -8.73 -25.78 19.28
CA THR A 8 -8.96 -24.78 20.35
C THR A 8 -9.47 -23.42 19.85
N PRO A 9 -8.97 -22.86 18.73
CA PRO A 9 -9.47 -21.58 18.21
C PRO A 9 -10.90 -21.62 17.66
N TYR A 10 -11.44 -22.82 17.43
CA TYR A 10 -12.73 -23.01 16.77
C TYR A 10 -13.81 -23.56 17.70
N LEU A 11 -13.51 -23.90 18.96
CA LEU A 11 -14.43 -24.56 19.85
C LEU A 11 -15.01 -23.62 20.89
N VAL A 12 -16.33 -23.72 21.09
CA VAL A 12 -17.07 -23.15 22.23
C VAL A 12 -17.93 -24.21 22.86
N PHE A 13 -18.27 -24.04 24.14
CA PHE A 13 -19.16 -24.93 24.85
C PHE A 13 -20.60 -24.47 24.79
N PRO A 14 -21.60 -25.36 24.96
CA PRO A 14 -23.01 -25.00 24.83
C PRO A 14 -23.45 -23.86 25.74
N GLU A 15 -22.88 -23.76 26.93
CA GLU A 15 -23.14 -22.78 27.98
C GLU A 15 -22.34 -21.47 27.82
N ASP A 16 -21.35 -21.41 26.92
CA ASP A 16 -20.61 -20.18 26.65
C ASP A 16 -21.58 -19.12 26.12
N SER A 17 -21.35 -17.85 26.44
CA SER A 17 -22.16 -16.75 25.95
C SER A 17 -21.96 -16.52 24.45
N LEU A 18 -22.97 -15.97 23.76
CA LEU A 18 -22.84 -15.54 22.37
C LEU A 18 -21.71 -14.52 22.21
N LEU A 19 -21.49 -13.66 23.20
CA LEU A 19 -20.38 -12.70 23.22
C LEU A 19 -19.02 -13.44 23.20
N ALA A 20 -18.85 -14.49 24.00
CA ALA A 20 -17.61 -15.29 24.00
C ALA A 20 -17.39 -16.00 22.65
N ALA A 21 -18.47 -16.50 22.04
CA ALA A 21 -18.41 -17.09 20.69
C ALA A 21 -17.99 -16.07 19.63
N LEU A 22 -18.53 -14.85 19.66
CA LEU A 22 -18.16 -13.75 18.76
C LEU A 22 -16.69 -13.32 18.94
N GLN A 23 -16.24 -13.23 20.20
CA GLN A 23 -14.82 -12.94 20.48
C GLN A 23 -13.92 -14.00 19.84
N LYS A 24 -14.27 -15.26 19.99
CA LYS A 24 -13.51 -16.38 19.42
C LYS A 24 -13.53 -16.40 17.88
N MET A 25 -14.65 -15.99 17.25
CA MET A 25 -14.73 -15.78 15.80
C MET A 25 -13.82 -14.64 15.32
N THR A 26 -13.72 -13.58 16.13
CA THR A 26 -12.81 -12.45 15.87
C THR A 26 -11.36 -12.88 15.97
N ASP A 27 -11.01 -13.61 17.04
CA ASP A 27 -9.64 -14.06 17.30
C ASP A 27 -9.14 -15.06 16.25
N ASN A 28 -10.02 -16.01 15.82
CA ASN A 28 -9.66 -16.98 14.79
C ASN A 28 -9.71 -16.44 13.36
N ARG A 29 -10.30 -15.27 13.14
CA ARG A 29 -10.49 -14.61 11.82
C ARG A 29 -11.25 -15.44 10.78
N GLU A 30 -11.91 -16.54 11.21
CA GLU A 30 -12.60 -17.50 10.32
C GLU A 30 -14.11 -17.36 10.36
N ARG A 31 -14.64 -16.44 11.19
CA ARG A 31 -16.08 -16.13 11.29
C ARG A 31 -16.97 -17.35 11.58
N THR A 32 -16.38 -18.41 12.14
CA THR A 32 -17.05 -19.67 12.43
C THR A 32 -16.48 -20.29 13.68
N VAL A 33 -17.35 -20.82 14.55
CA VAL A 33 -16.98 -21.68 15.67
C VAL A 33 -17.93 -22.88 15.73
N PHE A 34 -17.49 -23.96 16.39
CA PHE A 34 -18.25 -25.18 16.58
C PHE A 34 -18.55 -25.38 18.07
N VAL A 35 -19.81 -25.64 18.35
CA VAL A 35 -20.28 -25.92 19.71
C VAL A 35 -20.09 -27.39 19.96
N VAL A 36 -19.30 -27.73 21.00
CA VAL A 36 -19.02 -29.12 21.42
C VAL A 36 -19.34 -29.31 22.90
N ASP A 37 -19.85 -30.46 23.25
CA ASP A 37 -20.06 -30.81 24.68
C ASP A 37 -18.74 -31.13 25.40
N SER A 38 -18.82 -31.36 26.71
CA SER A 38 -17.67 -31.68 27.55
C SER A 38 -16.96 -33.00 27.18
N HIS A 39 -17.58 -33.84 26.32
CA HIS A 39 -17.05 -35.10 25.82
C HIS A 39 -16.49 -34.99 24.41
N GLY A 40 -16.58 -33.80 23.77
CA GLY A 40 -16.11 -33.53 22.44
C GLY A 40 -17.10 -33.88 21.31
N PHE A 41 -18.35 -34.19 21.64
CA PHE A 41 -19.39 -34.39 20.61
C PHE A 41 -19.84 -33.04 20.03
N LEU A 42 -20.00 -32.99 18.71
CA LEU A 42 -20.48 -31.82 18.01
C LEU A 42 -21.96 -31.58 18.29
N VAL A 43 -22.28 -30.45 18.90
CA VAL A 43 -23.66 -29.99 19.20
C VAL A 43 -24.20 -29.12 18.10
N GLY A 44 -23.34 -28.30 17.45
CA GLY A 44 -23.75 -27.39 16.39
C GLY A 44 -22.60 -26.57 15.82
N SER A 45 -22.91 -25.74 14.83
CA SER A 45 -22.00 -24.71 14.30
C SER A 45 -22.62 -23.34 14.47
N LEU A 46 -21.77 -22.32 14.60
CA LEU A 46 -22.18 -20.93 14.71
C LEU A 46 -21.33 -20.07 13.77
N THR A 47 -21.98 -19.36 12.87
CA THR A 47 -21.34 -18.46 11.89
C THR A 47 -21.82 -17.02 12.09
N ASP A 48 -21.12 -16.03 11.55
CA ASP A 48 -21.59 -14.63 11.47
C ASP A 48 -23.01 -14.53 10.89
N GLY A 49 -23.32 -15.37 9.92
CA GLY A 49 -24.64 -15.44 9.31
C GLY A 49 -25.72 -15.90 10.28
N ASP A 50 -25.44 -16.88 11.13
CA ASP A 50 -26.37 -17.39 12.14
C ASP A 50 -26.62 -16.34 13.20
N VAL A 51 -25.56 -15.71 13.70
CA VAL A 51 -25.66 -14.62 14.70
C VAL A 51 -26.51 -13.47 14.16
N ARG A 52 -26.25 -13.05 12.94
CA ARG A 52 -26.97 -11.94 12.29
C ARG A 52 -28.47 -12.26 12.12
N ARG A 53 -28.80 -13.46 11.65
CA ARG A 53 -30.20 -13.90 11.52
C ARG A 53 -30.87 -13.98 12.87
N TRP A 54 -30.19 -14.46 13.89
CA TRP A 54 -30.73 -14.56 15.24
C TRP A 54 -30.97 -13.19 15.85
N LEU A 55 -30.05 -12.23 15.75
CA LEU A 55 -30.20 -10.85 16.23
C LEU A 55 -31.36 -10.13 15.55
N VAL A 56 -31.55 -10.31 14.24
CA VAL A 56 -32.67 -9.75 13.52
C VAL A 56 -34.02 -10.31 14.01
N ALA A 57 -34.05 -11.59 14.37
CA ALA A 57 -35.26 -12.24 14.91
C ALA A 57 -35.52 -11.90 16.38
N HIS A 58 -34.52 -11.44 17.13
CA HIS A 58 -34.57 -11.14 18.56
C HIS A 58 -33.94 -9.76 18.88
N PRO A 59 -34.57 -8.65 18.46
CA PRO A 59 -33.93 -7.32 18.53
C PRO A 59 -33.59 -6.81 19.93
N GLU A 60 -34.20 -7.37 20.97
CA GLU A 60 -34.00 -6.99 22.38
C GLU A 60 -33.13 -8.01 23.17
N ALA A 61 -32.56 -9.00 22.47
CA ALA A 61 -31.84 -10.08 23.16
C ALA A 61 -30.46 -9.62 23.62
N SER A 62 -30.05 -10.12 24.81
CA SER A 62 -28.69 -9.93 25.33
C SER A 62 -27.72 -10.87 24.62
N LEU A 63 -26.46 -10.44 24.47
CA LEU A 63 -25.36 -11.29 24.01
C LEU A 63 -24.91 -12.33 25.05
N ASP A 64 -25.49 -12.32 26.24
CA ASP A 64 -25.26 -13.32 27.29
C ASP A 64 -26.04 -14.64 27.06
N VAL A 65 -26.86 -14.72 26.01
CA VAL A 65 -27.53 -15.97 25.63
C VAL A 65 -26.51 -17.08 25.34
N ALA A 66 -26.87 -18.32 25.67
CA ALA A 66 -25.99 -19.47 25.46
C ALA A 66 -25.74 -19.72 23.96
N ALA A 67 -24.50 -20.01 23.59
CA ALA A 67 -24.11 -20.27 22.19
C ALA A 67 -24.94 -21.40 21.56
N ALA A 68 -25.31 -22.42 22.31
CA ALA A 68 -26.15 -23.52 21.84
C ALA A 68 -27.57 -23.12 21.43
N ASP A 69 -28.09 -22.00 21.94
CA ASP A 69 -29.44 -21.50 21.60
C ASP A 69 -29.47 -20.76 20.25
N VAL A 70 -28.31 -20.33 19.79
CA VAL A 70 -28.11 -19.60 18.52
C VAL A 70 -27.54 -20.50 17.45
N ALA A 71 -26.80 -21.56 17.83
CA ALA A 71 -26.10 -22.44 16.91
C ALA A 71 -27.04 -23.24 15.99
N HIS A 72 -26.59 -23.44 14.77
CA HIS A 72 -27.18 -24.40 13.84
C HIS A 72 -26.89 -25.82 14.30
N ARG A 73 -27.94 -26.60 14.62
CA ARG A 73 -27.85 -27.89 15.34
C ARG A 73 -27.51 -29.09 14.49
N ASP A 74 -27.53 -28.96 13.17
CA ASP A 74 -27.25 -30.08 12.23
C ASP A 74 -26.25 -29.64 11.16
N PRO A 75 -25.02 -29.29 11.54
CA PRO A 75 -24.00 -28.93 10.58
C PRO A 75 -23.57 -30.16 9.75
N ALA A 76 -23.26 -29.91 8.48
CA ALA A 76 -22.67 -30.96 7.64
C ALA A 76 -21.35 -31.46 8.25
N THR A 77 -21.11 -32.76 8.19
CA THR A 77 -19.91 -33.41 8.74
C THR A 77 -19.38 -34.48 7.80
N ALA A 78 -18.13 -34.90 7.97
CA ALA A 78 -17.59 -36.09 7.31
C ALA A 78 -16.78 -36.95 8.29
N PRO A 79 -16.58 -38.26 7.98
CA PRO A 79 -15.66 -39.10 8.77
C PRO A 79 -14.21 -38.57 8.69
N LEU A 80 -13.43 -38.74 9.77
CA LEU A 80 -12.02 -38.34 9.79
C LEU A 80 -11.17 -38.98 8.66
N GLY A 81 -11.55 -40.17 8.23
CA GLY A 81 -10.89 -40.94 7.17
C GLY A 81 -11.44 -40.68 5.76
N ALA A 82 -12.38 -39.72 5.59
CA ALA A 82 -12.94 -39.39 4.28
C ALA A 82 -11.86 -38.88 3.31
N SER A 83 -11.98 -39.22 2.05
CA SER A 83 -11.11 -38.68 0.99
C SER A 83 -11.40 -37.21 0.74
N PRO A 84 -10.47 -36.44 0.15
CA PRO A 84 -10.71 -35.03 -0.21
C PRO A 84 -11.91 -34.82 -1.14
N ALA A 85 -12.28 -35.82 -1.95
CA ALA A 85 -13.45 -35.76 -2.82
C ALA A 85 -14.75 -35.88 -2.02
N GLU A 86 -14.83 -36.86 -1.11
CA GLU A 86 -15.97 -37.04 -0.20
C GLU A 86 -16.16 -35.84 0.73
N MET A 87 -15.06 -35.25 1.24
CA MET A 87 -15.12 -34.03 2.04
C MET A 87 -15.67 -32.83 1.26
N ARG A 88 -15.33 -32.71 -0.04
CA ARG A 88 -15.87 -31.63 -0.88
C ARG A 88 -17.35 -31.84 -1.19
N GLU A 89 -17.77 -33.08 -1.42
CA GLU A 89 -19.17 -33.43 -1.67
C GLU A 89 -20.04 -33.17 -0.42
N ALA A 90 -19.51 -33.45 0.76
CA ALA A 90 -20.18 -33.21 2.05
C ALA A 90 -20.26 -31.73 2.44
N LEU A 91 -19.40 -30.86 1.87
CA LEU A 91 -19.32 -29.45 2.22
C LEU A 91 -20.46 -28.66 1.55
N PRO A 92 -21.32 -27.95 2.33
CA PRO A 92 -22.37 -27.12 1.76
C PRO A 92 -21.81 -25.99 0.87
N ALA A 93 -22.55 -25.61 -0.15
CA ALA A 93 -22.17 -24.52 -1.06
C ALA A 93 -21.93 -23.21 -0.25
N GLY A 94 -20.74 -22.63 -0.41
CA GLY A 94 -20.32 -21.42 0.30
C GLY A 94 -19.81 -21.65 1.73
N ALA A 95 -19.79 -22.87 2.24
CA ALA A 95 -19.18 -23.18 3.53
C ALA A 95 -17.65 -23.37 3.38
N LEU A 96 -16.88 -22.86 4.34
CA LEU A 96 -15.42 -22.98 4.37
C LEU A 96 -14.94 -24.13 5.26
N HIS A 97 -15.73 -24.54 6.25
CA HIS A 97 -15.31 -25.49 7.28
C HIS A 97 -16.25 -26.71 7.31
N LEU A 98 -15.67 -27.89 7.28
CA LEU A 98 -16.37 -29.16 7.45
C LEU A 98 -15.81 -29.89 8.67
N PRO A 99 -16.59 -30.08 9.75
CA PRO A 99 -16.21 -30.90 10.90
C PRO A 99 -15.92 -32.34 10.50
N LEU A 100 -14.78 -32.87 10.97
CA LEU A 100 -14.39 -34.25 10.79
C LEU A 100 -14.56 -35.01 12.10
N LEU A 101 -15.40 -36.06 12.07
CA LEU A 101 -15.75 -36.84 13.24
C LEU A 101 -14.97 -38.17 13.26
N ASP A 102 -14.59 -38.60 14.48
CA ASP A 102 -14.06 -39.97 14.70
C ASP A 102 -15.17 -41.01 14.63
N GLU A 103 -14.79 -42.28 14.77
CA GLU A 103 -15.74 -43.42 14.79
C GLU A 103 -16.75 -43.36 15.95
N ARG A 104 -16.50 -42.53 16.95
CA ARG A 104 -17.40 -42.32 18.10
C ARG A 104 -18.26 -41.05 17.96
N GLY A 105 -18.14 -40.33 16.84
CA GLY A 105 -18.89 -39.11 16.58
C GLY A 105 -18.31 -37.83 17.21
N ARG A 106 -17.06 -37.86 17.73
CA ARG A 106 -16.42 -36.70 18.33
C ARG A 106 -15.69 -35.86 17.27
N LEU A 107 -15.74 -34.54 17.40
CA LEU A 107 -15.00 -33.61 16.55
C LEU A 107 -13.48 -33.74 16.83
N THR A 108 -12.72 -34.13 15.81
CA THR A 108 -11.28 -34.42 15.95
C THR A 108 -10.41 -33.61 14.98
N ALA A 109 -11.00 -33.09 13.91
CA ALA A 109 -10.33 -32.19 12.96
C ALA A 109 -11.37 -31.35 12.21
N LEU A 110 -10.92 -30.31 11.53
CA LEU A 110 -11.71 -29.57 10.57
C LEU A 110 -11.08 -29.72 9.19
N ALA A 111 -11.88 -30.06 8.19
CA ALA A 111 -11.48 -29.88 6.81
C ALA A 111 -11.85 -28.47 6.39
N ILE A 112 -10.83 -27.65 6.14
CA ILE A 112 -11.02 -26.27 5.71
C ILE A 112 -10.93 -26.22 4.20
N ASN A 113 -12.00 -25.72 3.56
CA ASN A 113 -12.04 -25.51 2.11
C ASN A 113 -11.32 -24.22 1.76
N ARG A 114 -10.08 -24.09 2.20
CA ARG A 114 -9.14 -23.14 1.62
C ARG A 114 -8.31 -23.90 0.61
N GLU A 115 -8.18 -23.35 -0.57
CA GLU A 115 -7.06 -23.71 -1.41
C GLU A 115 -5.81 -23.36 -0.63
N ALA A 116 -4.85 -24.28 -0.57
CA ALA A 116 -3.58 -24.00 0.08
C ALA A 116 -3.01 -22.77 -0.64
N GLU A 117 -2.73 -21.71 0.11
CA GLU A 117 -2.14 -20.48 -0.41
C GLU A 117 -0.89 -20.86 -1.20
N LEU A 118 -0.83 -20.44 -2.46
CA LEU A 118 0.33 -20.72 -3.28
C LEU A 118 1.49 -19.85 -2.81
N ARG A 119 2.56 -20.50 -2.33
CA ARG A 119 3.80 -19.85 -1.93
C ARG A 119 4.98 -20.49 -2.65
N ILE A 120 5.86 -19.67 -3.18
CA ILE A 120 7.11 -20.08 -3.81
C ILE A 120 8.22 -19.19 -3.27
N GLY A 121 9.26 -19.76 -2.66
CA GLY A 121 10.40 -19.02 -2.11
C GLY A 121 10.01 -17.95 -1.08
N GLY A 122 8.94 -18.15 -0.31
CA GLY A 122 8.45 -17.17 0.66
C GLY A 122 7.44 -16.16 0.08
N HIS A 123 7.34 -16.01 -1.23
CA HIS A 123 6.38 -15.13 -1.90
C HIS A 123 4.97 -15.74 -1.88
N ARG A 124 3.98 -14.94 -1.52
CA ARG A 124 2.57 -15.28 -1.66
C ARG A 124 2.12 -14.91 -3.06
N ILE A 125 1.39 -15.81 -3.71
CA ILE A 125 0.98 -15.65 -5.11
C ILE A 125 -0.53 -15.73 -5.23
N GLY A 126 -1.15 -14.71 -5.82
CA GLY A 126 -2.59 -14.64 -6.03
C GLY A 126 -3.14 -13.24 -5.81
N GLU A 127 -4.47 -13.14 -5.67
CA GLU A 127 -5.17 -11.87 -5.49
C GLU A 127 -4.68 -11.11 -4.25
N GLY A 128 -4.47 -9.81 -4.41
CA GLY A 128 -3.98 -8.92 -3.34
C GLY A 128 -2.48 -9.02 -3.07
N HIS A 129 -1.73 -9.73 -3.91
CA HIS A 129 -0.26 -9.81 -3.83
C HIS A 129 0.38 -9.35 -5.13
N PRO A 130 1.62 -8.83 -5.10
CA PRO A 130 2.36 -8.48 -6.31
C PRO A 130 2.53 -9.66 -7.25
N ALA A 131 2.54 -9.41 -8.55
CA ALA A 131 2.81 -10.42 -9.55
C ALA A 131 4.22 -11.02 -9.35
N PHE A 132 4.29 -12.35 -9.36
CA PHE A 132 5.52 -13.09 -9.17
C PHE A 132 6.27 -13.22 -10.50
N LEU A 133 7.47 -12.65 -10.59
CA LEU A 133 8.24 -12.49 -11.81
C LEU A 133 9.34 -13.55 -11.92
N ILE A 134 9.23 -14.43 -12.89
CA ILE A 134 10.14 -15.57 -13.11
C ILE A 134 11.07 -15.27 -14.28
N ALA A 135 12.38 -15.23 -14.02
CA ALA A 135 13.40 -15.24 -15.06
C ALA A 135 13.68 -16.69 -15.49
N GLU A 136 13.19 -17.08 -16.67
CA GLU A 136 13.46 -18.39 -17.26
C GLU A 136 14.83 -18.42 -17.94
N ILE A 137 15.80 -18.94 -17.26
CA ILE A 137 17.15 -19.15 -17.80
C ILE A 137 17.14 -20.36 -18.75
N GLY A 138 16.36 -21.39 -18.40
CA GLY A 138 16.16 -22.58 -19.25
C GLY A 138 17.50 -23.23 -19.65
N ASN A 139 17.78 -23.25 -20.96
CA ASN A 139 19.02 -23.75 -21.54
C ASN A 139 19.96 -22.61 -21.99
N ASN A 140 19.65 -21.35 -21.69
CA ASN A 140 20.44 -20.19 -22.10
C ASN A 140 21.83 -20.15 -21.46
N HIS A 141 22.10 -21.01 -20.48
CA HIS A 141 23.43 -21.25 -19.91
C HIS A 141 24.35 -22.08 -20.82
N GLN A 142 23.85 -22.64 -21.93
CA GLN A 142 24.62 -23.36 -22.94
C GLN A 142 25.50 -24.51 -22.41
N GLY A 143 25.10 -25.20 -21.34
CA GLY A 143 25.90 -26.25 -20.71
C GLY A 143 27.12 -25.74 -19.90
N ASP A 144 27.18 -24.44 -19.62
CA ASP A 144 28.27 -23.79 -18.89
C ASP A 144 27.76 -23.35 -17.50
N VAL A 145 28.37 -23.88 -16.44
CA VAL A 145 28.03 -23.58 -15.04
C VAL A 145 28.33 -22.13 -14.68
N ASP A 146 29.42 -21.56 -15.18
CA ASP A 146 29.82 -20.17 -14.86
C ASP A 146 28.87 -19.17 -15.55
N LEU A 147 28.44 -19.47 -16.79
CA LEU A 147 27.41 -18.69 -17.47
C LEU A 147 26.06 -18.80 -16.74
N ALA A 148 25.70 -20.00 -16.25
CA ALA A 148 24.49 -20.21 -15.47
C ALA A 148 24.47 -19.34 -14.20
N ARG A 149 25.56 -19.33 -13.43
CA ARG A 149 25.73 -18.48 -12.23
C ARG A 149 25.63 -17.00 -12.57
N ARG A 150 26.32 -16.56 -13.62
CA ARG A 150 26.25 -15.17 -14.09
C ARG A 150 24.83 -14.75 -14.47
N LEU A 151 24.05 -15.64 -15.11
CA LEU A 151 22.65 -15.38 -15.45
C LEU A 151 21.80 -15.25 -14.19
N VAL A 152 22.06 -16.02 -13.13
CA VAL A 152 21.41 -15.88 -11.83
C VAL A 152 21.67 -14.51 -11.24
N ASP A 153 22.94 -14.11 -11.14
CA ASP A 153 23.33 -12.82 -10.56
C ASP A 153 22.65 -11.65 -11.28
N LEU A 154 22.66 -11.67 -12.61
CA LEU A 154 22.02 -10.64 -13.44
C LEU A 154 20.49 -10.64 -13.31
N ALA A 155 19.84 -11.82 -13.13
CA ALA A 155 18.41 -11.89 -12.90
C ALA A 155 18.03 -11.32 -11.53
N VAL A 156 18.84 -11.57 -10.51
CA VAL A 156 18.67 -10.98 -9.16
C VAL A 156 18.85 -9.46 -9.22
N GLU A 157 19.91 -8.96 -9.86
CA GLU A 157 20.13 -7.52 -10.06
C GLU A 157 18.97 -6.85 -10.83
N ALA A 158 18.38 -7.57 -11.78
CA ALA A 158 17.21 -7.11 -12.53
C ALA A 158 15.90 -7.14 -11.72
N GLY A 159 15.89 -7.71 -10.51
CA GLY A 159 14.74 -7.74 -9.62
C GLY A 159 13.78 -8.91 -9.88
N ALA A 160 14.27 -10.05 -10.38
CA ALA A 160 13.46 -11.26 -10.50
C ALA A 160 13.09 -11.83 -9.13
N ASP A 161 11.85 -12.28 -8.95
CA ASP A 161 11.39 -12.95 -7.72
C ASP A 161 11.84 -14.43 -7.71
N ALA A 162 12.04 -15.02 -8.89
CA ALA A 162 12.54 -16.38 -9.06
C ALA A 162 13.40 -16.50 -10.31
N VAL A 163 14.33 -17.45 -10.25
CA VAL A 163 15.03 -17.98 -11.44
C VAL A 163 14.57 -19.39 -11.72
N LYS A 164 14.48 -19.76 -13.01
CA LYS A 164 14.01 -21.07 -13.41
C LYS A 164 14.98 -21.75 -14.37
N PHE A 165 15.22 -23.03 -14.11
CA PHE A 165 16.04 -23.92 -14.94
C PHE A 165 15.21 -25.10 -15.46
N GLN A 166 15.85 -25.89 -16.33
CA GLN A 166 15.26 -27.09 -16.91
C GLN A 166 16.24 -28.25 -16.68
N LEU A 167 15.70 -29.37 -16.23
CA LEU A 167 16.49 -30.59 -15.99
C LEU A 167 15.94 -31.73 -16.84
N ARG A 168 16.84 -32.38 -17.58
CA ARG A 168 16.53 -33.48 -18.51
C ARG A 168 17.54 -34.60 -18.35
N ASP A 169 17.02 -35.82 -18.36
CA ASP A 169 17.80 -37.03 -18.66
C ASP A 169 17.59 -37.40 -20.12
N MET A 170 18.59 -37.14 -20.96
CA MET A 170 18.47 -37.31 -22.41
C MET A 170 18.16 -38.74 -22.81
N ASP A 171 18.68 -39.74 -22.07
CA ASP A 171 18.46 -41.17 -22.34
C ASP A 171 17.06 -41.62 -21.95
N ALA A 172 16.51 -41.06 -20.87
CA ALA A 172 15.17 -41.41 -20.42
C ALA A 172 14.07 -40.67 -21.22
N LEU A 173 14.36 -39.44 -21.68
CA LEU A 173 13.36 -38.56 -22.28
C LEU A 173 13.15 -38.84 -23.78
N TYR A 174 14.26 -39.10 -24.51
CA TYR A 174 14.21 -39.22 -25.95
C TYR A 174 14.38 -40.67 -26.42
N ARG A 175 13.49 -41.12 -27.32
CA ARG A 175 13.61 -42.40 -27.97
C ARG A 175 14.90 -42.45 -28.78
N GLN A 176 15.84 -43.33 -28.43
CA GLN A 176 16.98 -43.60 -29.29
C GLN A 176 16.40 -44.11 -30.62
N SER A 177 16.54 -43.33 -31.68
CA SER A 177 16.13 -43.73 -33.02
C SER A 177 17.07 -44.86 -33.47
N GLY A 178 16.60 -46.10 -33.34
CA GLY A 178 17.21 -47.22 -34.06
C GLY A 178 17.22 -46.84 -35.53
N ALA A 179 18.40 -46.85 -36.17
CA ALA A 179 18.68 -46.62 -37.60
C ALA A 179 17.52 -45.96 -38.35
N ALA A 180 17.22 -44.70 -38.07
CA ALA A 180 16.28 -43.91 -38.87
C ALA A 180 16.90 -43.77 -40.25
N THR A 181 16.12 -44.05 -41.27
CA THR A 181 16.44 -43.74 -42.65
C THR A 181 16.93 -42.30 -42.71
N ALA A 182 18.21 -42.14 -43.05
CA ALA A 182 18.87 -40.81 -43.08
C ALA A 182 18.04 -39.88 -43.96
N GLY A 183 17.48 -38.83 -43.36
CA GLY A 183 16.83 -37.70 -44.03
C GLY A 183 15.36 -37.42 -43.71
N GLU A 184 14.67 -38.15 -42.79
CA GLU A 184 13.22 -37.97 -42.59
C GLU A 184 12.79 -36.82 -41.67
N ASP A 185 13.61 -36.35 -40.76
CA ASP A 185 13.28 -35.16 -39.93
C ASP A 185 14.52 -34.41 -39.42
N LEU A 186 15.08 -33.57 -40.28
CA LEU A 186 16.24 -32.75 -39.97
C LEU A 186 15.95 -31.71 -38.85
N GLY A 187 14.68 -31.30 -38.67
CA GLY A 187 14.28 -30.36 -37.65
C GLY A 187 14.31 -30.98 -36.25
N ALA A 188 13.76 -32.18 -36.11
CA ALA A 188 13.77 -32.90 -34.82
C ALA A 188 15.21 -33.30 -34.41
N GLN A 189 16.04 -33.77 -35.36
CA GLN A 189 17.41 -34.12 -35.08
C GLN A 189 18.22 -32.91 -34.60
N ARG A 190 18.09 -31.77 -35.28
CA ARG A 190 18.78 -30.55 -34.87
C ARG A 190 18.38 -30.08 -33.45
N THR A 191 17.08 -30.14 -33.12
CA THR A 191 16.60 -29.79 -31.79
C THR A 191 17.19 -30.70 -30.70
N LEU A 192 17.26 -32.02 -30.96
CA LEU A 192 17.88 -32.97 -30.02
C LEU A 192 19.37 -32.73 -29.84
N ASP A 193 20.10 -32.45 -30.93
CA ASP A 193 21.54 -32.13 -30.86
C ASP A 193 21.80 -30.84 -30.07
N GLU A 194 20.98 -29.79 -30.25
CA GLU A 194 21.04 -28.57 -29.50
C GLU A 194 20.76 -28.79 -27.99
N LEU A 195 19.70 -29.55 -27.66
CA LEU A 195 19.35 -29.88 -26.28
C LEU A 195 20.44 -30.69 -25.57
N ALA A 196 21.00 -31.70 -26.27
CA ALA A 196 22.12 -32.49 -25.73
C ALA A 196 23.38 -31.62 -25.48
N LYS A 197 23.67 -30.69 -26.40
CA LYS A 197 24.82 -29.78 -26.30
C LYS A 197 24.68 -28.81 -25.16
N PHE A 198 23.48 -28.30 -24.86
CA PHE A 198 23.23 -27.21 -23.89
C PHE A 198 22.70 -27.72 -22.56
N SER A 199 22.59 -29.03 -22.32
CA SER A 199 22.20 -29.59 -21.04
C SER A 199 23.36 -29.59 -20.04
N LEU A 200 23.09 -29.27 -18.79
CA LEU A 200 23.98 -29.53 -17.66
C LEU A 200 23.70 -30.92 -17.09
N SER A 201 24.72 -31.57 -16.54
CA SER A 201 24.53 -32.77 -15.74
C SER A 201 23.70 -32.44 -14.46
N ALA A 202 23.05 -33.44 -13.87
CA ALA A 202 22.32 -33.23 -12.62
C ALA A 202 23.26 -32.71 -11.49
N GLU A 203 24.52 -33.18 -11.44
CA GLU A 203 25.51 -32.73 -10.48
C GLU A 203 25.89 -31.28 -10.69
N ASP A 204 26.12 -30.86 -11.93
CA ASP A 204 26.44 -29.46 -12.23
C ASP A 204 25.25 -28.55 -12.01
N MET A 205 24.03 -29.01 -12.32
CA MET A 205 22.81 -28.27 -12.04
C MET A 205 22.62 -28.03 -10.53
N VAL A 206 22.91 -29.01 -9.68
CA VAL A 206 22.88 -28.85 -8.20
C VAL A 206 23.86 -27.77 -7.76
N ARG A 207 25.06 -27.67 -8.36
CA ARG A 207 26.02 -26.59 -8.06
C ARG A 207 25.45 -25.19 -8.43
N VAL A 208 24.68 -25.13 -9.50
CA VAL A 208 23.99 -23.88 -9.87
C VAL A 208 22.86 -23.59 -8.87
N PHE A 209 22.12 -24.60 -8.43
CA PHE A 209 21.07 -24.45 -7.41
C PHE A 209 21.61 -23.95 -6.07
N ASP A 210 22.80 -24.41 -5.66
CA ASP A 210 23.47 -23.89 -4.47
C ASP A 210 23.75 -22.38 -4.61
N HIS A 211 24.22 -21.94 -5.78
CA HIS A 211 24.44 -20.51 -6.06
C HIS A 211 23.14 -19.70 -6.02
N VAL A 212 22.03 -20.22 -6.54
CA VAL A 212 20.71 -19.56 -6.46
C VAL A 212 20.28 -19.33 -5.01
N ARG A 213 20.55 -20.32 -4.13
CA ARG A 213 20.25 -20.19 -2.69
C ARG A 213 21.12 -19.16 -2.01
N GLU A 214 22.41 -19.12 -2.34
CA GLU A 214 23.34 -18.09 -1.83
C GLU A 214 22.90 -16.69 -2.27
N ALA A 215 22.37 -16.56 -3.48
CA ALA A 215 21.84 -15.31 -4.02
C ALA A 215 20.49 -14.89 -3.41
N GLY A 216 19.81 -15.78 -2.66
CA GLY A 216 18.59 -15.47 -1.92
C GLY A 216 17.32 -15.29 -2.77
N VAL A 217 17.32 -15.74 -4.03
CA VAL A 217 16.17 -15.71 -4.95
C VAL A 217 15.47 -17.07 -4.98
N ALA A 218 14.16 -17.10 -5.26
CA ALA A 218 13.42 -18.35 -5.33
C ALA A 218 13.92 -19.24 -6.48
N LEU A 219 14.10 -20.54 -6.19
CA LEU A 219 14.57 -21.54 -7.15
C LEU A 219 13.40 -22.33 -7.71
N MET A 220 13.21 -22.28 -9.00
CA MET A 220 12.27 -23.13 -9.74
C MET A 220 12.98 -24.03 -10.76
N CYS A 221 12.43 -25.20 -10.98
CA CYS A 221 12.94 -26.07 -12.03
C CYS A 221 11.82 -26.82 -12.76
N THR A 222 12.01 -27.01 -14.08
CA THR A 222 11.16 -27.85 -14.93
C THR A 222 11.82 -29.23 -15.06
N PRO A 223 11.30 -30.28 -14.42
CA PRO A 223 11.70 -31.65 -14.74
C PRO A 223 11.00 -32.10 -16.03
N TRP A 224 11.73 -32.60 -16.96
CA TRP A 224 11.16 -33.14 -18.23
C TRP A 224 10.89 -34.65 -18.20
N ASP A 225 11.32 -35.33 -17.15
CA ASP A 225 11.26 -36.79 -17.00
C ASP A 225 11.26 -37.21 -15.53
N ALA A 226 10.99 -38.48 -15.28
CA ALA A 226 10.94 -39.07 -13.95
C ALA A 226 12.32 -39.09 -13.22
N PRO A 227 13.46 -39.38 -13.88
CA PRO A 227 14.79 -39.17 -13.31
C PRO A 227 15.03 -37.74 -12.80
N SER A 228 14.71 -36.74 -13.63
CA SER A 228 14.83 -35.33 -13.27
C SER A 228 13.96 -34.97 -12.06
N MET A 229 12.71 -35.47 -12.01
CA MET A 229 11.83 -35.26 -10.87
C MET A 229 12.39 -35.91 -9.57
N ARG A 230 13.11 -37.02 -9.65
CA ARG A 230 13.80 -37.61 -8.48
C ARG A 230 14.87 -36.68 -7.92
N VAL A 231 15.68 -36.06 -8.81
CA VAL A 231 16.68 -35.07 -8.38
C VAL A 231 16.02 -33.93 -7.61
N LEU A 232 14.88 -33.38 -8.10
CA LEU A 232 14.17 -32.30 -7.44
C LEU A 232 13.53 -32.70 -6.10
N ARG A 233 13.27 -33.99 -5.86
CA ARG A 233 12.85 -34.48 -4.55
C ARG A 233 14.00 -34.58 -3.56
N GLU A 234 15.18 -34.94 -4.03
CA GLU A 234 16.38 -35.06 -3.23
C GLU A 234 17.00 -33.68 -2.93
N TYR A 235 16.94 -32.78 -3.89
CA TYR A 235 17.34 -31.38 -3.74
C TYR A 235 16.11 -30.49 -3.72
N PRO A 236 15.69 -29.95 -2.56
CA PRO A 236 14.43 -29.19 -2.45
C PRO A 236 14.52 -27.88 -3.21
N VAL A 237 13.70 -27.73 -4.27
CA VAL A 237 13.41 -26.48 -4.97
C VAL A 237 12.18 -25.80 -4.35
N ASP A 238 12.00 -24.49 -4.58
CA ASP A 238 10.86 -23.75 -4.04
C ASP A 238 9.56 -23.99 -4.82
N GLY A 239 9.67 -24.38 -6.09
CA GLY A 239 8.52 -24.69 -6.94
C GLY A 239 8.89 -25.55 -8.15
N VAL A 240 7.98 -26.44 -8.51
CA VAL A 240 8.10 -27.30 -9.70
C VAL A 240 7.31 -26.69 -10.85
N LYS A 241 7.96 -26.51 -12.00
CA LYS A 241 7.30 -26.08 -13.23
C LYS A 241 6.99 -27.30 -14.10
N ILE A 242 5.78 -27.35 -14.65
CA ILE A 242 5.40 -28.28 -15.69
C ILE A 242 5.36 -27.55 -17.03
N ALA A 243 6.19 -27.98 -17.96
CA ALA A 243 6.23 -27.42 -19.31
C ALA A 243 4.93 -27.67 -20.07
N SER A 244 4.63 -26.83 -21.06
CA SER A 244 3.45 -27.00 -21.94
C SER A 244 3.40 -28.36 -22.59
N ALA A 245 4.56 -28.91 -22.98
CA ALA A 245 4.66 -30.22 -23.62
C ALA A 245 4.27 -31.39 -22.69
N ASP A 246 4.36 -31.18 -21.37
CA ASP A 246 4.10 -32.21 -20.36
C ASP A 246 2.76 -32.03 -19.64
N LEU A 247 1.93 -31.08 -20.03
CA LEU A 247 0.64 -30.87 -19.35
C LEU A 247 -0.24 -32.12 -19.44
N THR A 248 -0.17 -32.88 -20.54
CA THR A 248 -0.90 -34.12 -20.74
C THR A 248 -0.13 -35.36 -20.25
N ASN A 249 1.10 -35.20 -19.74
CA ASN A 249 1.90 -36.27 -19.16
C ASN A 249 1.45 -36.57 -17.74
N HIS A 250 0.31 -37.24 -17.59
CA HIS A 250 -0.30 -37.51 -16.28
C HIS A 250 0.60 -38.34 -15.35
N GLY A 251 1.56 -39.09 -15.89
CA GLY A 251 2.59 -39.80 -15.10
C GLY A 251 3.47 -38.81 -14.35
N LEU A 252 4.07 -37.85 -15.08
CA LEU A 252 4.93 -36.81 -14.52
C LEU A 252 4.13 -35.87 -13.57
N LEU A 253 2.89 -35.55 -13.94
CA LEU A 253 2.02 -34.73 -13.07
C LEU A 253 1.77 -35.38 -11.72
N ARG A 254 1.49 -36.70 -11.68
CA ARG A 254 1.33 -37.42 -10.41
C ARG A 254 2.61 -37.44 -9.59
N ASP A 255 3.74 -37.66 -10.26
CA ASP A 255 5.04 -37.68 -9.63
C ASP A 255 5.39 -36.31 -9.02
N ALA A 256 5.14 -35.23 -9.73
CA ALA A 256 5.35 -33.87 -9.25
C ALA A 256 4.41 -33.54 -8.10
N ALA A 257 3.11 -33.80 -8.25
CA ALA A 257 2.11 -33.55 -7.21
C ALA A 257 2.37 -34.34 -5.93
N ALA A 258 2.83 -35.59 -6.05
CA ALA A 258 3.19 -36.43 -4.91
C ALA A 258 4.42 -35.93 -4.11
N SER A 259 5.21 -35.01 -4.67
CA SER A 259 6.32 -34.37 -3.95
C SER A 259 5.85 -33.39 -2.88
N GLY A 260 4.61 -32.87 -2.97
CA GLY A 260 4.08 -31.83 -2.09
C GLY A 260 4.60 -30.41 -2.37
N LEU A 261 5.51 -30.25 -3.34
CA LEU A 261 6.04 -28.95 -3.73
C LEU A 261 4.97 -28.12 -4.49
N PRO A 262 4.97 -26.79 -4.35
CA PRO A 262 4.13 -25.92 -5.16
C PRO A 262 4.38 -26.12 -6.65
N MET A 263 3.31 -26.10 -7.46
CA MET A 263 3.41 -26.39 -8.89
C MET A 263 2.94 -25.21 -9.74
N VAL A 264 3.63 -24.96 -10.87
CA VAL A 264 3.21 -23.99 -11.88
C VAL A 264 3.12 -24.73 -13.22
N LEU A 265 1.94 -24.75 -13.84
CA LEU A 265 1.67 -25.54 -15.05
C LEU A 265 1.38 -24.63 -16.25
N SER A 266 2.06 -24.81 -17.37
CA SER A 266 1.80 -24.08 -18.61
C SER A 266 0.84 -24.82 -19.55
N THR A 267 -0.05 -24.07 -20.22
CA THR A 267 -1.16 -24.59 -21.01
C THR A 267 -0.91 -24.61 -22.52
N GLY A 268 0.24 -24.18 -22.98
CA GLY A 268 0.57 -24.21 -24.40
C GLY A 268 0.43 -25.61 -25.01
N MET A 269 0.11 -25.69 -26.29
CA MET A 269 -0.11 -26.95 -27.06
C MET A 269 -1.26 -27.84 -26.58
N SER A 270 -2.04 -27.40 -25.55
CA SER A 270 -3.11 -28.21 -24.97
C SER A 270 -4.48 -27.65 -25.30
N ARG A 271 -5.46 -28.55 -25.48
CA ARG A 271 -6.87 -28.20 -25.62
C ARG A 271 -7.50 -27.98 -24.26
N GLU A 272 -8.63 -27.28 -24.23
CA GLU A 272 -9.31 -26.96 -22.96
C GLU A 272 -9.73 -28.24 -22.20
N GLU A 273 -10.12 -29.30 -22.88
CA GLU A 273 -10.46 -30.59 -22.26
C GLU A 273 -9.24 -31.19 -21.53
N GLU A 274 -8.07 -31.19 -22.17
CA GLU A 274 -6.81 -31.68 -21.61
C GLU A 274 -6.36 -30.82 -20.40
N ILE A 275 -6.57 -29.51 -20.49
CA ILE A 275 -6.31 -28.61 -19.37
C ILE A 275 -7.21 -28.96 -18.16
N ARG A 276 -8.51 -29.19 -18.39
CA ARG A 276 -9.46 -29.57 -17.34
C ARG A 276 -9.10 -30.91 -16.67
N GLU A 277 -8.70 -31.90 -17.45
CA GLU A 277 -8.26 -33.19 -16.94
C GLU A 277 -7.02 -33.03 -16.05
N SER A 278 -6.03 -32.28 -16.51
CA SER A 278 -4.78 -32.06 -15.79
C SER A 278 -5.00 -31.24 -14.50
N VAL A 279 -5.85 -30.21 -14.55
CA VAL A 279 -6.28 -29.45 -13.37
C VAL A 279 -6.97 -30.36 -12.34
N ALA A 280 -7.92 -31.21 -12.80
CA ALA A 280 -8.61 -32.13 -11.89
C ALA A 280 -7.64 -33.15 -11.26
N LEU A 281 -6.67 -33.64 -12.04
CA LEU A 281 -5.65 -34.55 -11.55
C LEU A 281 -4.79 -33.91 -10.47
N VAL A 282 -4.17 -32.75 -10.73
CA VAL A 282 -3.30 -32.07 -9.75
C VAL A 282 -4.09 -31.69 -8.50
N ARG A 283 -5.31 -31.16 -8.67
CA ARG A 283 -6.19 -30.81 -7.55
C ARG A 283 -6.51 -32.02 -6.65
N SER A 284 -6.60 -33.23 -7.20
CA SER A 284 -6.85 -34.43 -6.42
C SER A 284 -5.76 -34.75 -5.39
N PHE A 285 -4.55 -34.25 -5.56
CA PHE A 285 -3.43 -34.38 -4.62
C PHE A 285 -3.44 -33.32 -3.52
N GLY A 286 -4.22 -32.25 -3.66
CA GLY A 286 -4.27 -31.16 -2.68
C GLY A 286 -3.01 -30.27 -2.62
N VAL A 287 -2.12 -30.38 -3.61
CA VAL A 287 -0.93 -29.54 -3.71
C VAL A 287 -1.32 -28.14 -4.25
N PRO A 288 -0.73 -27.05 -3.73
CA PRO A 288 -0.97 -25.71 -4.25
C PRO A 288 -0.37 -25.58 -5.66
N PHE A 289 -1.12 -24.98 -6.58
CA PHE A 289 -0.65 -24.79 -7.94
C PHE A 289 -1.24 -23.55 -8.61
N ALA A 290 -0.56 -23.08 -9.67
CA ALA A 290 -1.02 -22.05 -10.59
C ALA A 290 -0.98 -22.54 -12.02
N MET A 291 -1.79 -21.89 -12.88
CA MET A 291 -1.79 -22.16 -14.32
C MET A 291 -1.25 -20.96 -15.09
N LEU A 292 -0.37 -21.19 -16.06
CA LEU A 292 0.12 -20.16 -16.96
C LEU A 292 -0.48 -20.33 -18.35
N HIS A 293 -1.13 -19.27 -18.83
CA HIS A 293 -1.44 -19.15 -20.25
C HIS A 293 -0.14 -18.99 -21.03
N ALA A 294 0.06 -19.81 -22.06
CA ALA A 294 1.25 -19.80 -22.89
C ALA A 294 0.91 -20.10 -24.35
N GLN A 295 1.60 -19.44 -25.27
CA GLN A 295 1.61 -19.76 -26.70
C GLN A 295 2.99 -20.33 -27.07
N SER A 296 3.05 -21.61 -27.32
CA SER A 296 4.33 -22.34 -27.49
C SER A 296 4.87 -22.27 -28.92
N THR A 297 5.08 -21.05 -29.43
CA THR A 297 5.82 -20.74 -30.65
C THR A 297 6.89 -19.70 -30.37
N TYR A 298 8.08 -19.82 -30.98
CA TYR A 298 9.28 -19.05 -30.61
C TYR A 298 9.84 -18.29 -31.82
N PRO A 299 9.57 -16.97 -32.03
CA PRO A 299 8.67 -16.11 -31.24
C PRO A 299 7.19 -16.35 -31.53
N ALA A 300 6.34 -16.15 -30.53
CA ALA A 300 4.89 -16.18 -30.67
C ALA A 300 4.40 -14.94 -31.47
N PRO A 301 3.59 -15.10 -32.52
CA PRO A 301 2.92 -13.98 -33.17
C PRO A 301 1.89 -13.33 -32.23
N TYR A 302 1.85 -12.03 -32.14
CA TYR A 302 0.94 -11.31 -31.25
C TYR A 302 -0.54 -11.69 -31.43
N LYS A 303 -0.97 -11.92 -32.67
CA LYS A 303 -2.35 -12.32 -33.00
C LYS A 303 -2.77 -13.66 -32.38
N ASP A 304 -1.80 -14.53 -32.06
CA ASP A 304 -2.03 -15.89 -31.57
C ASP A 304 -1.90 -15.97 -30.03
N VAL A 305 -1.47 -14.90 -29.37
CA VAL A 305 -1.30 -14.85 -27.90
C VAL A 305 -2.64 -14.99 -27.17
N ASN A 306 -3.68 -14.30 -27.62
CA ASN A 306 -5.03 -14.39 -27.03
C ASN A 306 -5.08 -14.19 -25.52
N LEU A 307 -4.58 -13.04 -25.00
CA LEU A 307 -4.59 -12.76 -23.56
C LEU A 307 -5.97 -12.82 -22.89
N ALA A 308 -7.06 -12.65 -23.65
CA ALA A 308 -8.40 -12.81 -23.13
C ALA A 308 -8.67 -14.21 -22.55
N TYR A 309 -7.88 -15.21 -22.94
CA TYR A 309 -8.00 -16.57 -22.39
C TYR A 309 -7.57 -16.67 -20.91
N LEU A 310 -6.87 -15.69 -20.37
CA LEU A 310 -6.54 -15.62 -18.92
C LEU A 310 -7.79 -15.71 -18.05
N ASP A 311 -8.85 -14.96 -18.37
CA ASP A 311 -10.10 -14.97 -17.62
C ASP A 311 -10.76 -16.35 -17.67
N ARG A 312 -10.77 -16.95 -18.88
CA ARG A 312 -11.30 -18.29 -19.09
C ARG A 312 -10.48 -19.35 -18.35
N LEU A 313 -9.16 -19.20 -18.33
CA LEU A 313 -8.27 -20.11 -17.61
C LEU A 313 -8.49 -20.01 -16.09
N ALA A 314 -8.72 -18.80 -15.56
CA ALA A 314 -9.07 -18.60 -14.16
C ALA A 314 -10.39 -19.31 -13.78
N GLU A 315 -11.42 -19.21 -14.63
CA GLU A 315 -12.69 -19.94 -14.45
C GLU A 315 -12.49 -21.47 -14.42
N ILE A 316 -11.64 -22.00 -15.29
CA ILE A 316 -11.37 -23.44 -15.38
C ILE A 316 -10.54 -23.91 -14.20
N ALA A 317 -9.48 -23.19 -13.90
CA ALA A 317 -8.48 -23.60 -12.94
C ALA A 317 -8.88 -23.28 -11.50
N GLN A 318 -9.66 -22.22 -11.26
CA GLN A 318 -10.03 -21.75 -9.90
C GLN A 318 -8.81 -21.72 -8.96
N THR A 319 -7.69 -21.18 -9.47
CA THR A 319 -6.39 -21.06 -8.82
C THR A 319 -5.68 -19.84 -9.42
N PRO A 320 -4.63 -19.29 -8.82
CA PRO A 320 -3.89 -18.19 -9.46
C PRO A 320 -3.52 -18.51 -10.90
N VAL A 321 -3.73 -17.55 -11.79
CA VAL A 321 -3.35 -17.67 -13.20
C VAL A 321 -2.26 -16.68 -13.54
N GLY A 322 -1.44 -17.00 -14.51
CA GLY A 322 -0.34 -16.17 -14.96
C GLY A 322 -0.10 -16.31 -16.46
N TYR A 323 0.95 -15.68 -16.93
CA TYR A 323 1.34 -15.66 -18.33
C TYR A 323 2.80 -16.07 -18.53
N SER A 324 3.05 -17.02 -19.44
CA SER A 324 4.39 -17.40 -19.89
C SER A 324 4.56 -16.95 -21.34
N GLY A 325 5.33 -15.88 -21.54
CA GLY A 325 5.40 -15.15 -22.81
C GLY A 325 6.59 -15.53 -23.68
N HIS A 326 6.31 -15.96 -24.94
CA HIS A 326 7.32 -16.32 -25.95
C HIS A 326 7.35 -15.33 -27.13
N GLU A 327 6.60 -14.23 -27.06
CA GLU A 327 6.67 -13.10 -27.97
C GLU A 327 7.90 -12.22 -27.67
N ARG A 328 8.28 -11.39 -28.64
CA ARG A 328 9.39 -10.44 -28.45
C ARG A 328 8.98 -9.28 -27.55
N GLY A 329 9.92 -8.85 -26.71
CA GLY A 329 9.69 -7.79 -25.74
C GLY A 329 8.82 -8.24 -24.57
N PHE A 330 8.31 -7.26 -23.78
CA PHE A 330 7.58 -7.55 -22.54
C PHE A 330 6.25 -6.79 -22.39
N HIS A 331 5.84 -6.01 -23.39
CA HIS A 331 4.58 -5.24 -23.31
C HIS A 331 3.34 -6.14 -23.20
N VAL A 332 3.37 -7.35 -23.73
CA VAL A 332 2.28 -8.31 -23.55
C VAL A 332 2.24 -8.85 -22.12
N ALA A 333 3.41 -9.05 -21.50
CA ALA A 333 3.51 -9.42 -20.09
C ALA A 333 2.90 -8.35 -19.18
N LEU A 334 3.18 -7.05 -19.45
CA LEU A 334 2.55 -5.93 -18.75
C LEU A 334 1.03 -5.91 -18.90
N ALA A 335 0.54 -6.17 -20.12
CA ALA A 335 -0.89 -6.29 -20.38
C ALA A 335 -1.51 -7.48 -19.64
N ALA A 336 -0.78 -8.59 -19.46
CA ALA A 336 -1.23 -9.73 -18.68
C ALA A 336 -1.37 -9.37 -17.19
N VAL A 337 -0.41 -8.61 -16.61
CA VAL A 337 -0.50 -8.09 -15.24
C VAL A 337 -1.75 -7.21 -15.08
N ALA A 338 -1.97 -6.26 -15.99
CA ALA A 338 -3.16 -5.41 -15.98
C ALA A 338 -4.48 -6.20 -16.07
N ARG A 339 -4.46 -7.44 -16.56
CA ARG A 339 -5.57 -8.38 -16.57
C ARG A 339 -5.63 -9.33 -15.37
N GLY A 340 -4.79 -9.12 -14.36
CA GLY A 340 -4.78 -9.92 -13.14
C GLY A 340 -3.91 -11.16 -13.17
N ALA A 341 -2.92 -11.24 -14.09
CA ALA A 341 -1.93 -12.32 -14.07
C ALA A 341 -1.08 -12.22 -12.80
N ALA A 342 -1.17 -13.24 -11.94
CA ALA A 342 -0.43 -13.32 -10.68
C ALA A 342 1.01 -13.81 -10.85
N ILE A 343 1.36 -14.36 -12.00
CA ILE A 343 2.70 -14.85 -12.34
C ILE A 343 3.05 -14.40 -13.75
N ILE A 344 4.25 -13.90 -13.95
CA ILE A 344 4.83 -13.62 -15.27
C ILE A 344 6.12 -14.44 -15.41
N GLU A 345 6.23 -15.18 -16.49
CA GLU A 345 7.43 -15.93 -16.85
C GLU A 345 7.96 -15.42 -18.19
N LYS A 346 9.21 -14.99 -18.24
CA LYS A 346 9.91 -14.58 -19.46
C LYS A 346 11.30 -15.20 -19.51
N HIS A 347 11.67 -15.66 -20.72
CA HIS A 347 13.03 -16.11 -20.98
C HIS A 347 14.05 -14.99 -20.75
N PHE A 348 15.22 -15.35 -20.22
CA PHE A 348 16.26 -14.42 -19.81
C PHE A 348 17.62 -14.81 -20.40
N THR A 349 18.36 -13.85 -20.93
CA THR A 349 19.68 -14.10 -21.54
C THR A 349 20.58 -12.87 -21.43
N VAL A 350 21.89 -13.10 -21.56
CA VAL A 350 22.88 -12.01 -21.66
C VAL A 350 23.09 -11.52 -23.11
N ASP A 351 22.79 -12.38 -24.12
CA ASP A 351 22.97 -12.03 -25.54
C ASP A 351 22.00 -12.85 -26.39
N ARG A 352 21.18 -12.17 -27.21
CA ARG A 352 20.26 -12.78 -28.17
C ARG A 352 20.95 -13.38 -29.40
N GLY A 353 22.20 -13.07 -29.62
CA GLY A 353 23.02 -13.59 -30.70
C GLY A 353 23.61 -14.98 -30.46
N LEU A 354 23.48 -15.49 -29.23
CA LEU A 354 23.96 -16.82 -28.88
C LEU A 354 23.14 -17.92 -29.60
N GLU A 355 23.74 -19.09 -29.75
CA GLU A 355 23.10 -20.23 -30.40
C GLU A 355 21.97 -20.80 -29.56
N GLY A 356 20.79 -20.99 -30.14
CA GLY A 356 19.60 -21.52 -29.47
C GLY A 356 18.36 -20.68 -29.79
N ASN A 357 17.20 -21.34 -29.79
CA ASN A 357 15.95 -20.67 -30.12
C ASN A 357 15.43 -19.77 -28.99
N ASP A 358 15.69 -20.12 -27.73
CA ASP A 358 15.21 -19.41 -26.55
C ASP A 358 15.82 -18.01 -26.42
N HIS A 359 17.09 -17.84 -26.83
CA HIS A 359 17.75 -16.53 -26.82
C HIS A 359 17.00 -15.47 -27.63
N LYS A 360 16.33 -15.86 -28.74
CA LYS A 360 15.63 -14.93 -29.67
C LYS A 360 14.40 -14.29 -29.07
N VAL A 361 13.79 -14.92 -28.07
CA VAL A 361 12.58 -14.47 -27.36
C VAL A 361 12.89 -13.97 -25.96
N SER A 362 14.13 -14.13 -25.50
CA SER A 362 14.60 -13.77 -24.18
C SER A 362 14.71 -12.26 -24.00
N LEU A 363 14.49 -11.79 -22.79
CA LEU A 363 14.83 -10.44 -22.35
C LEU A 363 16.29 -10.35 -21.93
N LEU A 364 16.90 -9.22 -22.22
CA LEU A 364 18.19 -8.83 -21.67
C LEU A 364 18.01 -8.30 -20.23
N PRO A 365 19.08 -8.26 -19.39
CA PRO A 365 18.96 -7.80 -18.01
C PRO A 365 18.28 -6.45 -17.84
N GLU A 366 18.61 -5.46 -18.66
CA GLU A 366 18.04 -4.12 -18.61
C GLU A 366 16.54 -4.11 -18.99
N GLU A 367 16.15 -4.96 -19.94
CA GLU A 367 14.75 -5.09 -20.36
C GLU A 367 13.92 -5.80 -19.30
N PHE A 368 14.48 -6.81 -18.64
CA PHE A 368 13.82 -7.49 -17.54
C PHE A 368 13.65 -6.54 -16.35
N ALA A 369 14.69 -5.78 -15.99
CA ALA A 369 14.61 -4.75 -14.95
C ALA A 369 13.56 -3.69 -15.27
N GLN A 370 13.46 -3.28 -16.54
CA GLN A 370 12.40 -2.36 -16.99
C GLN A 370 11.00 -2.98 -16.86
N MET A 371 10.85 -4.27 -17.23
CA MET A 371 9.59 -5.00 -17.04
C MET A 371 9.20 -5.07 -15.56
N VAL A 372 10.15 -5.35 -14.66
CA VAL A 372 9.89 -5.38 -13.21
C VAL A 372 9.35 -4.04 -12.75
N ARG A 373 10.05 -2.93 -13.03
CA ARG A 373 9.60 -1.58 -12.63
C ARG A 373 8.21 -1.26 -13.16
N GLN A 374 7.98 -1.44 -14.46
CA GLN A 374 6.69 -1.13 -15.07
C GLN A 374 5.57 -2.06 -14.60
N THR A 375 5.88 -3.29 -14.18
CA THR A 375 4.90 -4.16 -13.52
C THR A 375 4.43 -3.55 -12.20
N ARG A 376 5.36 -3.06 -11.37
CA ARG A 376 5.01 -2.42 -10.09
C ARG A 376 4.22 -1.12 -10.31
N ASP A 377 4.59 -0.31 -11.30
CA ASP A 377 3.86 0.91 -11.69
C ASP A 377 2.41 0.58 -12.10
N ILE A 378 2.20 -0.52 -12.85
CA ILE A 378 0.87 -0.97 -13.25
C ILE A 378 0.06 -1.45 -12.03
N GLU A 379 0.65 -2.25 -11.16
CA GLU A 379 0.00 -2.75 -9.94
C GLU A 379 -0.50 -1.59 -9.07
N GLU A 380 0.32 -0.58 -8.86
CA GLU A 380 -0.06 0.63 -8.14
C GLU A 380 -1.19 1.39 -8.86
N SER A 381 -1.12 1.51 -10.19
CA SER A 381 -2.10 2.27 -10.99
C SER A 381 -3.47 1.59 -11.13
N ILE A 382 -3.57 0.27 -10.95
CA ILE A 382 -4.85 -0.46 -10.99
C ILE A 382 -5.75 -0.04 -9.83
N GLY A 383 -5.19 0.19 -8.63
CA GLY A 383 -5.96 0.58 -7.46
C GLY A 383 -6.98 -0.47 -7.02
N VAL A 384 -7.96 -0.05 -6.25
CA VAL A 384 -8.95 -0.97 -5.61
C VAL A 384 -10.38 -0.86 -6.14
N GLY A 385 -10.66 0.01 -7.12
CA GLY A 385 -11.97 0.15 -7.75
C GLY A 385 -13.11 0.57 -6.82
N THR A 386 -12.79 1.19 -5.69
CA THR A 386 -13.76 1.73 -4.72
C THR A 386 -14.33 3.07 -5.19
N GLU A 387 -15.12 3.74 -4.36
CA GLU A 387 -15.64 5.08 -4.61
C GLU A 387 -14.49 6.04 -4.96
N ARG A 388 -14.69 6.86 -6.01
CA ARG A 388 -13.66 7.79 -6.45
C ARG A 388 -13.48 8.94 -5.47
N VAL A 389 -12.32 9.05 -4.89
CA VAL A 389 -11.89 10.16 -4.05
C VAL A 389 -11.06 11.13 -4.87
N VAL A 390 -11.18 12.43 -4.61
CA VAL A 390 -10.33 13.46 -5.21
C VAL A 390 -9.00 13.45 -4.48
N SER A 391 -7.90 13.14 -5.18
CA SER A 391 -6.56 13.17 -4.59
C SER A 391 -6.13 14.60 -4.25
N THR A 392 -5.13 14.74 -3.36
CA THR A 392 -4.59 16.06 -2.97
C THR A 392 -4.16 16.89 -4.17
N GLY A 393 -3.47 16.30 -5.14
CA GLY A 393 -3.07 16.99 -6.37
C GLY A 393 -4.25 17.45 -7.23
N GLU A 394 -5.31 16.61 -7.36
CA GLU A 394 -6.54 17.03 -8.05
C GLU A 394 -7.29 18.11 -7.27
N ALA A 395 -7.28 18.08 -5.94
CA ALA A 395 -7.88 19.11 -5.11
C ALA A 395 -7.20 20.47 -5.29
N MET A 396 -5.87 20.50 -5.32
CA MET A 396 -5.10 21.72 -5.63
C MET A 396 -5.41 22.25 -7.03
N ASN A 397 -5.48 21.38 -8.03
CA ASN A 397 -5.89 21.78 -9.39
C ASN A 397 -7.35 22.27 -9.43
N ARG A 398 -8.23 21.67 -8.64
CA ARG A 398 -9.63 22.11 -8.53
C ARG A 398 -9.73 23.53 -8.03
N ILE A 399 -8.93 23.93 -7.05
CA ILE A 399 -8.88 25.31 -6.53
C ILE A 399 -8.47 26.29 -7.63
N ASN A 400 -7.48 25.94 -8.43
CA ASN A 400 -6.93 26.86 -9.43
C ASN A 400 -7.74 26.89 -10.74
N LEU A 401 -8.28 25.75 -11.17
CA LEU A 401 -8.85 25.56 -12.50
C LEU A 401 -10.37 25.42 -12.52
N ALA A 402 -10.99 24.93 -11.44
CA ALA A 402 -12.44 24.75 -11.39
C ALA A 402 -13.17 26.11 -11.36
N LYS A 403 -14.47 26.01 -11.26
CA LYS A 403 -15.37 27.18 -11.24
C LYS A 403 -15.97 27.33 -9.85
N SER A 404 -16.27 28.57 -9.48
CA SER A 404 -17.00 28.92 -8.27
C SER A 404 -18.23 29.72 -8.59
N LEU A 405 -19.21 29.65 -7.69
CA LEU A 405 -20.31 30.60 -7.60
C LEU A 405 -19.77 31.92 -7.05
N VAL A 406 -20.03 33.01 -7.77
CA VAL A 406 -19.66 34.36 -7.36
C VAL A 406 -20.85 35.33 -7.47
N ALA A 407 -20.83 36.42 -6.71
CA ALA A 407 -21.82 37.46 -6.82
C ALA A 407 -21.83 38.09 -8.22
N ALA A 408 -22.96 38.12 -8.89
CA ALA A 408 -23.15 38.72 -10.20
C ALA A 408 -23.22 40.25 -10.14
N ARG A 409 -23.50 40.82 -8.96
CA ARG A 409 -23.61 42.26 -8.65
C ARG A 409 -23.35 42.45 -7.16
N PRO A 410 -23.12 43.69 -6.69
CA PRO A 410 -23.04 43.94 -5.25
C PRO A 410 -24.32 43.53 -4.51
N LEU A 411 -24.16 42.83 -3.39
CA LEU A 411 -25.25 42.30 -2.55
C LEU A 411 -25.09 42.84 -1.12
N GLN A 412 -26.21 43.17 -0.50
CA GLN A 412 -26.25 43.62 0.91
C GLN A 412 -26.54 42.47 1.86
N ALA A 413 -26.03 42.53 3.07
CA ALA A 413 -26.43 41.59 4.11
C ALA A 413 -27.97 41.61 4.33
N GLY A 414 -28.56 40.46 4.60
CA GLY A 414 -30.00 40.29 4.78
C GLY A 414 -30.78 40.08 3.47
N VAL A 415 -30.17 40.12 2.29
CA VAL A 415 -30.86 39.82 1.02
C VAL A 415 -31.05 38.33 0.86
N THR A 416 -32.21 37.92 0.37
CA THR A 416 -32.44 36.53 -0.06
C THR A 416 -31.84 36.32 -1.44
N ILE A 417 -30.90 35.41 -1.56
CA ILE A 417 -30.16 35.11 -2.78
C ILE A 417 -31.08 34.50 -3.84
N THR A 418 -31.06 35.06 -5.05
CA THR A 418 -31.76 34.55 -6.23
C THR A 418 -30.77 34.04 -7.27
N ALA A 419 -31.26 33.31 -8.27
CA ALA A 419 -30.40 32.82 -9.35
C ALA A 419 -29.71 33.95 -10.16
N ASP A 420 -30.36 35.12 -10.28
CA ASP A 420 -29.85 36.30 -10.98
C ASP A 420 -28.75 37.02 -10.19
N ASP A 421 -28.61 36.75 -8.89
CA ASP A 421 -27.56 37.30 -8.05
C ASP A 421 -26.24 36.52 -8.16
N VAL A 422 -26.26 35.38 -8.87
CA VAL A 422 -25.12 34.45 -8.89
C VAL A 422 -24.65 34.25 -10.32
N THR A 423 -23.34 34.25 -10.50
CA THR A 423 -22.70 33.87 -11.76
C THR A 423 -21.55 32.90 -11.50
N VAL A 424 -20.95 32.35 -12.55
CA VAL A 424 -19.88 31.35 -12.44
C VAL A 424 -18.59 31.90 -13.01
N LYS A 425 -17.53 31.91 -12.18
CA LYS A 425 -16.17 32.33 -12.59
C LYS A 425 -15.13 31.37 -12.05
N SER A 426 -13.94 31.33 -12.65
CA SER A 426 -12.73 30.77 -12.06
C SER A 426 -12.08 31.81 -11.15
N PRO A 427 -11.28 31.38 -10.15
CA PRO A 427 -10.88 30.04 -9.77
C PRO A 427 -11.91 29.30 -8.90
N GLY A 428 -11.64 28.01 -8.59
CA GLY A 428 -12.48 27.13 -7.79
C GLY A 428 -12.35 27.31 -6.27
N ARG A 429 -12.24 28.54 -5.79
CA ARG A 429 -12.02 28.85 -4.37
C ARG A 429 -13.30 28.90 -3.54
N GLY A 430 -14.45 29.07 -4.15
CA GLY A 430 -15.76 29.13 -3.51
C GLY A 430 -16.61 27.89 -3.77
N LEU A 431 -17.91 28.01 -3.49
CA LEU A 431 -18.88 26.95 -3.78
C LEU A 431 -18.84 26.54 -5.24
N GLN A 432 -18.88 25.25 -5.49
CA GLN A 432 -18.94 24.73 -6.85
C GLN A 432 -20.29 25.04 -7.53
N PRO A 433 -20.36 25.16 -8.86
CA PRO A 433 -21.60 25.54 -9.57
C PRO A 433 -22.81 24.64 -9.32
N ASN A 434 -22.59 23.35 -9.02
CA ASN A 434 -23.64 22.40 -8.67
C ASN A 434 -24.32 22.68 -7.32
N GLU A 435 -23.73 23.54 -6.46
CA GLU A 435 -24.30 23.99 -5.20
C GLU A 435 -25.33 25.13 -5.37
N LEU A 436 -25.47 25.70 -6.56
CA LEU A 436 -26.43 26.79 -6.82
C LEU A 436 -27.84 26.51 -6.30
N PRO A 437 -28.44 25.30 -6.47
CA PRO A 437 -29.78 25.03 -5.95
C PRO A 437 -29.88 25.10 -4.42
N ARG A 438 -28.77 24.86 -3.69
CA ARG A 438 -28.70 24.96 -2.24
C ARG A 438 -28.52 26.39 -1.76
N LEU A 439 -27.85 27.23 -2.56
CA LEU A 439 -27.55 28.62 -2.28
C LEU A 439 -28.77 29.51 -2.51
N VAL A 440 -29.53 29.27 -3.59
CA VAL A 440 -30.72 30.07 -3.92
C VAL A 440 -31.79 29.91 -2.83
N GLY A 441 -32.30 31.05 -2.36
CA GLY A 441 -33.29 31.11 -1.27
C GLY A 441 -32.67 31.26 0.12
N ARG A 442 -31.34 31.20 0.24
CA ARG A 442 -30.61 31.51 1.50
C ARG A 442 -30.58 33.01 1.76
N THR A 443 -30.48 33.40 3.01
CA THR A 443 -30.28 34.79 3.42
C THR A 443 -28.76 35.06 3.52
N LEU A 444 -28.29 36.08 2.83
CA LEU A 444 -26.89 36.47 2.87
C LEU A 444 -26.54 37.13 4.20
N HIS A 445 -25.50 36.65 4.88
CA HIS A 445 -25.11 37.17 6.21
C HIS A 445 -24.07 38.30 6.19
N ARG A 446 -23.51 38.62 5.00
CA ARG A 446 -22.45 39.62 4.82
C ARG A 446 -22.71 40.47 3.59
N GLU A 447 -22.03 41.60 3.47
CA GLU A 447 -21.97 42.36 2.22
C GLU A 447 -21.04 41.66 1.23
N MET A 448 -21.38 41.68 -0.07
CA MET A 448 -20.54 41.15 -1.15
C MET A 448 -20.42 42.17 -2.27
N ALA A 449 -19.19 42.33 -2.77
CA ALA A 449 -18.94 43.03 -4.01
C ALA A 449 -19.23 42.11 -5.21
N GLU A 450 -19.38 42.70 -6.41
CA GLU A 450 -19.44 41.92 -7.64
C GLU A 450 -18.16 41.08 -7.81
N GLY A 451 -18.32 39.79 -8.03
CA GLY A 451 -17.23 38.83 -8.20
C GLY A 451 -16.74 38.18 -6.91
N ASP A 452 -17.22 38.56 -5.74
CA ASP A 452 -16.92 37.87 -4.49
C ASP A 452 -17.45 36.44 -4.49
N PHE A 453 -16.69 35.51 -3.92
CA PHE A 453 -17.06 34.10 -3.86
C PHE A 453 -18.13 33.82 -2.81
N PHE A 454 -19.04 32.91 -3.13
CA PHE A 454 -19.87 32.25 -2.13
C PHE A 454 -19.09 31.06 -1.51
N PHE A 455 -19.22 30.88 -0.22
CA PHE A 455 -18.54 29.84 0.56
C PHE A 455 -19.52 28.89 1.27
N ALA A 456 -18.97 27.85 1.91
CA ALA A 456 -19.79 26.88 2.62
C ALA A 456 -20.64 27.51 3.72
N GLY A 457 -20.14 28.52 4.43
CA GLY A 457 -20.90 29.30 5.41
C GLY A 457 -22.15 29.99 4.87
N ASP A 458 -22.16 30.36 3.57
CA ASP A 458 -23.35 30.96 2.94
C ASP A 458 -24.49 29.94 2.71
N LEU A 459 -24.23 28.62 2.91
CA LEU A 459 -25.26 27.55 2.88
C LEU A 459 -25.87 27.25 4.25
N THR A 460 -25.32 27.81 5.32
CA THR A 460 -25.74 27.57 6.71
C THR A 460 -26.44 28.79 7.29
N ASP A 461 -27.20 28.60 8.36
CA ASP A 461 -27.90 29.71 9.06
C ASP A 461 -26.95 30.42 10.05
N THR A 462 -25.82 29.83 10.36
CA THR A 462 -24.78 30.38 11.25
C THR A 462 -23.42 30.21 10.58
N VAL A 463 -22.67 31.30 10.46
CA VAL A 463 -21.29 31.28 9.96
C VAL A 463 -20.35 31.25 11.17
N PRO A 464 -19.42 30.27 11.25
CA PRO A 464 -18.39 30.32 12.26
C PRO A 464 -17.57 31.61 12.12
N THR A 465 -17.34 32.30 13.22
CA THR A 465 -16.60 33.56 13.28
C THR A 465 -15.58 33.52 14.40
N GLY A 466 -14.56 34.37 14.31
CA GLY A 466 -13.63 34.60 15.41
C GLY A 466 -14.37 34.98 16.68
N ARG A 467 -13.98 34.36 17.78
CA ARG A 467 -14.47 34.65 19.14
C ARG A 467 -13.36 34.36 20.14
N GLN A 468 -13.57 34.62 21.39
CA GLN A 468 -12.65 34.17 22.43
C GLN A 468 -12.88 32.69 22.69
N PHE A 469 -11.83 31.87 22.47
CA PHE A 469 -11.78 30.44 22.76
C PHE A 469 -11.07 30.18 24.09
N GLN A 470 -11.36 29.07 24.75
CA GLN A 470 -10.76 28.68 26.01
C GLN A 470 -10.20 27.25 25.91
N PHE A 471 -8.89 27.15 25.91
CA PHE A 471 -8.19 25.86 25.89
C PHE A 471 -7.32 25.70 27.14
N ARG A 472 -7.01 24.48 27.50
CA ARG A 472 -6.11 24.14 28.62
C ARG A 472 -4.63 24.31 28.28
N ARG A 473 -4.32 24.55 26.99
CA ARG A 473 -2.98 24.74 26.42
C ARG A 473 -2.94 26.00 25.56
N PRO A 474 -1.77 26.62 25.36
CA PRO A 474 -1.66 27.75 24.45
C PRO A 474 -2.10 27.42 23.05
N TRP A 475 -2.91 28.27 22.44
CA TRP A 475 -3.41 28.10 21.10
C TRP A 475 -3.09 29.30 20.22
N GLY A 476 -2.83 29.04 18.96
CA GLY A 476 -2.50 30.06 17.98
C GLY A 476 -3.28 29.94 16.69
N LEU A 477 -3.05 30.87 15.78
CA LEU A 477 -3.62 30.91 14.45
C LEU A 477 -2.50 30.91 13.41
N PRO A 478 -2.58 30.05 12.36
CA PRO A 478 -1.70 30.20 11.21
C PRO A 478 -2.08 31.46 10.44
N VAL A 479 -1.11 32.34 10.19
CA VAL A 479 -1.30 33.65 9.56
C VAL A 479 -0.21 33.95 8.53
N ARG A 480 -0.53 34.91 7.66
CA ARG A 480 0.43 35.62 6.82
C ARG A 480 0.43 37.10 7.17
N TYR A 481 1.42 37.86 6.78
CA TYR A 481 1.47 39.28 7.11
C TYR A 481 0.21 40.08 6.73
N HIS A 482 -0.46 39.71 5.64
CA HIS A 482 -1.62 40.40 5.08
C HIS A 482 -2.94 40.10 5.77
N ASP A 483 -3.06 39.00 6.55
CA ASP A 483 -4.32 38.55 7.14
C ASP A 483 -4.37 38.65 8.67
N VAL A 484 -3.26 39.01 9.30
CA VAL A 484 -3.16 39.19 10.76
C VAL A 484 -4.30 40.03 11.33
N GLU A 485 -4.52 41.25 10.77
CA GLU A 485 -5.56 42.15 11.24
C GLU A 485 -6.96 41.53 11.13
N ALA A 486 -7.25 40.88 9.99
CA ALA A 486 -8.54 40.29 9.73
C ALA A 486 -8.83 39.11 10.68
N LEU A 487 -7.83 38.24 10.91
CA LEU A 487 -7.98 37.03 11.72
C LEU A 487 -7.96 37.34 13.23
N THR A 488 -7.31 38.41 13.67
CA THR A 488 -7.25 38.79 15.10
C THR A 488 -8.32 39.79 15.53
N LYS A 489 -9.17 40.26 14.61
CA LYS A 489 -10.17 41.31 14.87
C LYS A 489 -11.12 40.99 16.02
N ASP A 490 -11.61 39.74 16.06
CA ASP A 490 -12.67 39.31 16.97
C ASP A 490 -12.17 38.28 18.02
N CYS A 491 -10.86 37.92 18.00
CA CYS A 491 -10.26 36.99 18.93
C CYS A 491 -8.84 37.44 19.33
N THR A 492 -8.38 36.90 20.45
CA THR A 492 -7.01 37.12 20.92
C THR A 492 -6.39 35.76 21.19
N PRO A 493 -5.68 35.17 20.20
CA PRO A 493 -4.92 33.94 20.40
C PRO A 493 -3.74 34.18 21.34
N ASP A 494 -3.20 33.13 21.95
CA ASP A 494 -1.99 33.22 22.76
C ASP A 494 -0.76 33.57 21.92
N PHE A 495 -0.74 33.10 20.66
CA PHE A 495 0.32 33.38 19.69
C PHE A 495 -0.19 33.32 18.23
N LEU A 496 0.63 33.85 17.32
CA LEU A 496 0.42 33.73 15.86
C LEU A 496 1.52 32.88 15.26
N GLU A 497 1.19 31.99 14.34
CA GLU A 497 2.17 31.25 13.55
C GLU A 497 2.25 31.80 12.13
N PHE A 498 3.41 32.37 11.78
CA PHE A 498 3.64 32.92 10.44
C PHE A 498 4.05 31.83 9.47
N HIS A 499 3.14 31.38 8.61
CA HIS A 499 3.42 30.50 7.49
C HIS A 499 4.00 31.32 6.33
N PHE A 500 5.31 31.45 6.29
CA PHE A 500 5.97 32.26 5.29
C PHE A 500 5.89 31.65 3.90
N SER A 501 5.70 32.50 2.87
CA SER A 501 6.16 32.21 1.52
C SER A 501 7.53 32.85 1.30
N TYR A 502 8.26 32.41 0.27
CA TYR A 502 9.53 33.04 -0.09
C TYR A 502 9.43 34.54 -0.34
N LYS A 503 8.24 35.05 -0.74
CA LYS A 503 8.01 36.49 -0.92
C LYS A 503 7.86 37.24 0.39
N ASP A 504 7.34 36.60 1.43
CA ASP A 504 7.24 37.21 2.76
C ASP A 504 8.62 37.46 3.35
N LEU A 505 9.61 36.63 3.00
CA LEU A 505 11.01 36.82 3.41
C LEU A 505 11.69 38.06 2.77
N GLU A 506 11.04 38.69 1.78
CA GLU A 506 11.53 39.89 1.10
C GLU A 506 10.80 41.18 1.59
N ILE A 507 9.77 41.01 2.43
CA ILE A 507 8.99 42.15 2.95
C ILE A 507 9.74 42.82 4.06
N ASP A 508 9.79 44.14 4.02
CA ASP A 508 10.25 44.97 5.17
C ASP A 508 9.20 44.89 6.30
N ILE A 509 9.56 44.17 7.36
CA ILE A 509 8.70 43.94 8.53
C ILE A 509 8.19 45.23 9.14
N ASP A 510 8.97 46.33 9.09
CA ASP A 510 8.57 47.65 9.60
C ASP A 510 7.46 48.30 8.76
N SER A 511 7.23 47.79 7.54
CA SER A 511 6.09 48.21 6.73
C SER A 511 4.79 47.47 7.08
N VAL A 512 4.88 46.36 7.80
CA VAL A 512 3.73 45.50 8.17
C VAL A 512 3.16 45.92 9.53
N PHE A 513 4.02 46.06 10.52
CA PHE A 513 3.61 46.36 11.89
C PHE A 513 3.92 47.82 12.26
N THR A 514 2.97 48.51 12.86
CA THR A 514 3.11 49.87 13.36
C THR A 514 3.24 49.94 14.87
N GLU A 515 2.75 48.92 15.56
CA GLU A 515 2.80 48.79 17.03
C GLU A 515 3.10 47.34 17.42
N PRO A 516 3.82 47.11 18.53
CA PRO A 516 4.05 45.78 19.05
C PRO A 516 2.74 45.04 19.40
N LEU A 517 2.69 43.76 19.13
CA LEU A 517 1.56 42.90 19.43
C LEU A 517 1.72 42.22 20.79
N PRO A 518 0.65 42.07 21.57
CA PRO A 518 0.72 41.55 22.95
C PRO A 518 0.81 40.03 23.03
N MET A 519 0.52 39.30 21.94
CA MET A 519 0.58 37.84 21.87
C MET A 519 2.01 37.35 21.56
N GLY A 520 2.26 36.06 21.74
CA GLY A 520 3.47 35.39 21.26
C GLY A 520 3.45 35.15 19.75
N PHE A 521 4.53 34.57 19.23
CA PHE A 521 4.55 34.10 17.84
C PHE A 521 5.45 32.89 17.66
N THR A 522 5.14 32.13 16.59
CA THR A 522 5.94 31.06 16.00
C THR A 522 6.07 31.31 14.51
N THR A 523 6.96 30.64 13.86
CA THR A 523 7.11 30.72 12.39
C THR A 523 7.22 29.35 11.76
N HIS A 524 6.81 29.23 10.51
CA HIS A 524 6.96 28.04 9.70
C HIS A 524 7.85 28.33 8.48
N LEU A 525 8.82 27.43 8.22
CA LEU A 525 9.68 27.52 7.04
C LEU A 525 8.82 27.54 5.76
N PRO A 526 9.13 28.36 4.73
CA PRO A 526 8.44 28.27 3.45
C PRO A 526 8.57 26.87 2.83
N ASP A 527 7.45 26.32 2.33
CA ASP A 527 7.45 25.04 1.61
C ASP A 527 8.23 25.11 0.31
N ILE A 528 8.26 26.29 -0.31
CA ILE A 528 8.95 26.51 -1.59
C ILE A 528 9.66 27.87 -1.59
N PHE A 529 10.85 27.90 -2.17
CA PHE A 529 11.69 29.10 -2.32
C PHE A 529 11.76 29.55 -3.80
N SER A 530 12.35 30.72 -4.03
CA SER A 530 12.48 31.31 -5.36
C SER A 530 13.19 30.36 -6.33
N GLY A 531 12.61 30.21 -7.54
CA GLY A 531 13.10 29.29 -8.57
C GLY A 531 12.69 27.84 -8.33
N ASP A 532 11.51 27.63 -7.71
CA ASP A 532 10.93 26.31 -7.40
C ASP A 532 11.85 25.43 -6.55
N PHE A 533 12.67 26.07 -5.70
CA PHE A 533 13.62 25.40 -4.84
C PHE A 533 12.93 24.89 -3.57
N LEU A 534 13.14 23.62 -3.26
CA LEU A 534 12.71 22.97 -2.03
C LEU A 534 13.92 22.76 -1.12
N VAL A 535 13.76 23.06 0.16
CA VAL A 535 14.79 22.80 1.15
C VAL A 535 14.96 21.30 1.35
N ASP A 536 16.19 20.83 1.25
CA ASP A 536 16.56 19.44 1.52
C ASP A 536 17.91 19.38 2.27
N LEU A 537 17.84 19.34 3.60
CA LEU A 537 19.00 19.19 4.47
C LEU A 537 19.59 17.76 4.45
N ALA A 538 18.91 16.82 3.78
CA ALA A 538 19.37 15.44 3.57
C ALA A 538 19.99 15.19 2.20
N SER A 539 20.07 16.23 1.34
CA SER A 539 20.50 16.09 -0.05
C SER A 539 21.92 15.56 -0.19
N ASP A 540 22.13 14.63 -1.13
CA ASP A 540 23.48 14.17 -1.53
C ASP A 540 24.19 15.17 -2.44
N ASP A 541 23.46 16.10 -3.05
CA ASP A 541 24.01 17.22 -3.82
C ASP A 541 24.44 18.33 -2.86
N ASP A 542 25.75 18.56 -2.77
CA ASP A 542 26.33 19.57 -1.88
C ASP A 542 25.83 20.99 -2.20
N ALA A 543 25.51 21.30 -3.45
CA ALA A 543 25.00 22.63 -3.82
C ALA A 543 23.56 22.83 -3.32
N VAL A 544 22.72 21.80 -3.39
CA VAL A 544 21.36 21.79 -2.82
C VAL A 544 21.45 21.88 -1.30
N TRP A 545 22.30 21.09 -0.68
CA TRP A 545 22.50 21.05 0.76
C TRP A 545 22.97 22.41 1.34
N GLU A 546 24.01 23.02 0.75
CA GLU A 546 24.50 24.33 1.16
C GLU A 546 23.45 25.45 0.98
N ARG A 547 22.71 25.42 -0.13
CA ARG A 547 21.60 26.34 -0.35
C ARG A 547 20.48 26.14 0.67
N SER A 548 20.16 24.89 1.00
CA SER A 548 19.15 24.58 2.03
C SER A 548 19.52 25.16 3.39
N ILE A 549 20.77 25.01 3.83
CA ILE A 549 21.28 25.61 5.06
C ILE A 549 21.16 27.13 5.01
N ALA A 550 21.51 27.75 3.90
CA ALA A 550 21.44 29.19 3.74
C ALA A 550 20.00 29.74 3.82
N GLU A 551 19.03 29.06 3.20
CA GLU A 551 17.63 29.47 3.21
C GLU A 551 16.99 29.26 4.61
N VAL A 552 17.33 28.17 5.29
CA VAL A 552 16.91 27.93 6.69
C VAL A 552 17.50 29.01 7.60
N GLN A 553 18.81 29.31 7.47
CA GLN A 553 19.44 30.37 8.27
C GLN A 553 18.81 31.74 8.02
N ARG A 554 18.52 32.08 6.77
CA ARG A 554 17.82 33.30 6.40
C ARG A 554 16.45 33.40 7.09
N THR A 555 15.72 32.32 7.14
CA THR A 555 14.40 32.29 7.80
C THR A 555 14.52 32.41 9.31
N ILE A 556 15.55 31.79 9.93
CA ILE A 556 15.89 32.00 11.36
C ILE A 556 16.17 33.48 11.66
N ASP A 557 16.95 34.14 10.79
CA ASP A 557 17.32 35.54 10.97
C ASP A 557 16.08 36.45 10.88
N ILE A 558 15.18 36.20 9.95
CA ILE A 558 13.89 36.93 9.84
C ILE A 558 12.99 36.65 11.06
N THR A 559 12.93 35.40 11.52
CA THR A 559 12.21 35.07 12.76
C THR A 559 12.76 35.84 13.96
N ARG A 560 14.08 36.00 14.05
CA ARG A 560 14.76 36.77 15.06
C ARG A 560 14.42 38.27 14.96
N ASP A 561 14.37 38.81 13.74
CA ASP A 561 14.00 40.22 13.50
C ASP A 561 12.53 40.47 13.80
N LEU A 562 11.63 39.52 13.56
CA LEU A 562 10.21 39.65 13.86
C LEU A 562 9.94 39.79 15.37
N LYS A 563 10.81 39.25 16.23
CA LYS A 563 10.72 39.28 17.70
C LYS A 563 10.54 40.69 18.27
N ARG A 564 11.07 41.73 17.64
CA ARG A 564 10.90 43.14 18.12
C ARG A 564 9.43 43.60 18.13
N TRP A 565 8.57 42.97 17.36
CA TRP A 565 7.14 43.26 17.30
C TRP A 565 6.31 42.39 18.25
N PHE A 566 6.94 41.37 18.90
CA PHE A 566 6.33 40.46 19.86
C PHE A 566 7.13 40.43 21.16
N PRO A 567 7.07 41.50 21.97
CA PRO A 567 7.96 41.65 23.11
C PRO A 567 7.73 40.64 24.25
N ASN A 568 6.62 39.90 24.23
CA ASN A 568 6.30 38.86 25.19
C ASN A 568 6.84 37.47 24.82
N GLU A 569 7.45 37.34 23.64
CA GLU A 569 8.04 36.07 23.16
C GLU A 569 9.57 36.11 23.32
N GLU A 570 10.11 35.28 24.21
CA GLU A 570 11.56 35.24 24.47
C GLU A 570 12.31 34.33 23.49
N GLU A 571 11.77 33.17 23.18
CA GLU A 571 12.36 32.16 22.30
C GLU A 571 11.32 31.56 21.35
N PRO A 572 10.96 32.27 20.28
CA PRO A 572 9.97 31.79 19.33
C PRO A 572 10.37 30.45 18.70
N ILE A 573 9.37 29.59 18.47
CA ILE A 573 9.55 28.32 17.78
C ILE A 573 9.55 28.60 16.27
N MET A 574 10.49 27.99 15.56
CA MET A 574 10.47 27.92 14.11
C MET A 574 10.28 26.45 13.68
N VAL A 575 9.16 26.15 13.07
CA VAL A 575 8.86 24.84 12.51
C VAL A 575 9.59 24.67 11.17
N ILE A 576 10.25 23.54 11.01
CA ILE A 576 11.10 23.27 9.85
C ILE A 576 10.77 21.91 9.23
N THR A 577 10.48 21.92 7.93
CA THR A 577 10.52 20.74 7.09
C THR A 577 11.97 20.46 6.71
N MET A 578 12.54 19.36 7.22
CA MET A 578 13.99 19.07 7.13
C MET A 578 14.43 18.49 5.76
N GLY A 579 13.49 18.16 4.86
CA GLY A 579 13.78 17.52 3.59
C GLY A 579 13.79 15.98 3.66
N GLY A 580 14.61 15.34 2.82
CA GLY A 580 14.68 13.88 2.74
C GLY A 580 13.60 13.29 1.85
N PHE A 581 13.23 13.98 0.79
CA PHE A 581 12.26 13.53 -0.20
C PHE A 581 12.92 12.94 -1.45
N THR A 582 12.18 12.11 -2.17
CA THR A 582 12.50 11.58 -3.49
C THR A 582 11.33 11.83 -4.46
N LEU A 583 11.57 11.69 -5.76
CA LEU A 583 10.59 12.06 -6.79
C LEU A 583 9.84 10.86 -7.40
N ASP A 584 10.35 9.64 -7.20
CA ASP A 584 9.86 8.46 -7.89
C ASP A 584 9.46 7.29 -6.96
N ARG A 585 10.03 7.19 -5.78
CA ARG A 585 9.73 6.13 -4.79
C ARG A 585 10.38 6.42 -3.43
N HIS A 586 9.91 5.76 -2.39
CA HIS A 586 10.58 5.76 -1.08
C HIS A 586 11.93 5.04 -1.14
N ILE A 587 12.90 5.55 -0.36
CA ILE A 587 14.19 4.86 -0.16
C ILE A 587 14.00 3.68 0.81
N ARG A 588 14.93 2.74 0.77
CA ARG A 588 14.93 1.60 1.68
C ARG A 588 15.27 2.03 3.10
N PRO A 589 14.80 1.33 4.13
CA PRO A 589 15.04 1.70 5.54
C PRO A 589 16.53 1.88 5.87
N GLU A 590 17.41 1.01 5.33
CA GLU A 590 18.86 1.07 5.54
C GLU A 590 19.53 2.31 4.94
N GLU A 591 18.87 3.00 4.02
CA GLU A 591 19.39 4.23 3.38
C GLU A 591 19.01 5.50 4.17
N ARG A 592 18.16 5.40 5.20
CA ARG A 592 17.66 6.55 5.96
C ARG A 592 18.70 7.12 6.95
N LEU A 593 19.44 6.26 7.64
CA LEU A 593 20.39 6.69 8.66
C LEU A 593 21.42 7.71 8.15
N PRO A 594 22.11 7.50 7.00
CA PRO A 594 23.04 8.50 6.45
C PRO A 594 22.37 9.85 6.14
N LYS A 595 21.08 9.84 5.81
CA LYS A 595 20.30 11.06 5.56
C LYS A 595 20.05 11.84 6.84
N TYR A 596 19.68 11.16 7.93
CA TYR A 596 19.55 11.79 9.26
C TYR A 596 20.87 12.37 9.77
N GLU A 597 21.99 11.67 9.55
CA GLU A 597 23.33 12.16 9.89
C GLU A 597 23.65 13.45 9.13
N ARG A 598 23.28 13.54 7.86
CA ARG A 598 23.51 14.75 7.05
C ARG A 598 22.63 15.93 7.50
N ILE A 599 21.39 15.68 7.93
CA ILE A 599 20.56 16.70 8.57
C ILE A 599 21.19 17.15 9.88
N ALA A 600 21.67 16.24 10.72
CA ALA A 600 22.30 16.58 11.99
C ALA A 600 23.56 17.48 11.79
N GLU A 601 24.36 17.21 10.75
CA GLU A 601 25.47 18.08 10.37
C GLU A 601 24.99 19.46 9.93
N ALA A 602 23.92 19.55 9.12
CA ALA A 602 23.35 20.82 8.68
C ALA A 602 22.85 21.65 9.87
N VAL A 603 22.13 21.02 10.81
CA VAL A 603 21.62 21.68 12.04
C VAL A 603 22.75 22.25 12.89
N GLN A 604 23.88 21.55 13.02
CA GLN A 604 25.04 22.06 13.76
C GLN A 604 25.67 23.33 13.16
N ARG A 605 25.41 23.61 11.89
CA ARG A 605 25.91 24.79 11.19
C ARG A 605 24.99 26.02 11.32
N LEU A 606 23.76 25.84 11.80
CA LEU A 606 22.79 26.90 11.97
C LEU A 606 23.07 27.69 13.25
N ASP A 607 22.99 29.03 13.18
CA ASP A 607 22.91 29.87 14.36
C ASP A 607 21.46 30.01 14.83
N THR A 608 21.08 29.18 15.79
CA THR A 608 19.76 29.17 16.39
C THR A 608 19.63 30.04 17.66
N SER A 609 20.62 30.92 17.95
CA SER A 609 20.62 31.74 19.15
C SER A 609 19.32 32.56 19.32
N GLY A 610 18.58 32.33 20.41
CA GLY A 610 17.32 33.00 20.73
C GLY A 610 16.10 32.52 19.91
N ILE A 611 16.23 31.40 19.19
CA ILE A 611 15.17 30.73 18.41
C ILE A 611 15.19 29.25 18.75
N ARG A 612 14.04 28.62 18.90
CA ARG A 612 13.90 27.17 19.06
C ARG A 612 13.42 26.60 17.74
N ILE A 613 14.26 25.80 17.08
CA ILE A 613 13.83 25.06 15.88
C ILE A 613 13.09 23.79 16.29
N ALA A 614 12.05 23.42 15.55
CA ALA A 614 11.29 22.19 15.72
C ALA A 614 11.17 21.44 14.39
N ALA A 615 11.56 20.17 14.37
CA ALA A 615 11.42 19.32 13.17
C ALA A 615 9.97 18.87 13.04
N GLN A 616 9.34 19.15 11.90
CA GLN A 616 7.98 18.71 11.63
C GLN A 616 7.97 17.24 11.23
N THR A 617 6.98 16.46 11.74
CA THR A 617 6.68 15.13 11.22
C THR A 617 6.06 15.25 9.83
N LEU A 618 6.35 14.31 8.94
CA LEU A 618 6.07 14.42 7.49
C LEU A 618 5.11 13.35 7.00
N PRO A 619 4.26 13.65 5.98
CA PRO A 619 3.37 12.68 5.36
C PRO A 619 4.13 11.84 4.32
N PRO A 620 3.66 10.61 3.98
CA PRO A 620 4.38 9.75 3.02
C PRO A 620 4.35 10.29 1.58
N PHE A 621 3.27 10.96 1.17
CA PHE A 621 3.01 11.38 -0.21
C PHE A 621 2.64 12.87 -0.31
N PRO A 622 3.55 13.79 0.02
CA PRO A 622 3.24 15.21 -0.09
C PRO A 622 3.06 15.63 -1.54
N TRP A 623 2.19 16.61 -1.75
CA TRP A 623 2.02 17.24 -3.05
C TRP A 623 2.56 18.66 -3.01
N LEU A 624 3.61 18.94 -3.80
CA LEU A 624 4.18 20.26 -3.95
C LEU A 624 4.15 20.70 -5.44
N MET A 625 4.56 21.93 -5.73
CA MET A 625 4.70 22.37 -7.11
C MET A 625 5.70 21.46 -7.85
N GLY A 626 5.24 20.82 -8.90
CA GLY A 626 6.01 19.80 -9.61
C GLY A 626 5.46 18.39 -9.50
N GLY A 627 4.52 18.13 -8.61
CA GLY A 627 3.82 16.88 -8.47
C GLY A 627 3.96 16.24 -7.10
N GLN A 628 3.54 14.98 -7.02
CA GLN A 628 3.70 14.16 -5.84
C GLN A 628 5.18 13.86 -5.59
N GLN A 629 5.56 13.88 -4.32
CA GLN A 629 6.86 13.46 -3.83
C GLN A 629 6.70 12.31 -2.84
N TYR A 630 7.83 11.79 -2.38
CA TYR A 630 7.92 10.68 -1.44
C TYR A 630 8.81 11.11 -0.28
N HIS A 631 8.24 11.42 0.88
CA HIS A 631 9.03 11.67 2.07
C HIS A 631 9.59 10.37 2.63
N ASN A 632 10.80 10.41 3.14
CA ASN A 632 11.52 9.23 3.62
C ASN A 632 11.92 9.33 5.10
N LEU A 633 11.92 10.55 5.66
CA LEU A 633 12.37 10.88 7.00
C LEU A 633 11.23 11.52 7.80
N PHE A 634 11.33 11.50 9.12
CA PHE A 634 10.32 12.03 10.05
C PHE A 634 8.91 11.43 9.89
N MET A 635 8.84 10.21 9.36
CA MET A 635 7.64 9.40 9.24
C MET A 635 7.65 8.21 10.19
N ASP A 636 8.79 7.52 10.27
CA ASP A 636 8.99 6.39 11.19
C ASP A 636 9.25 6.93 12.61
N PRO A 637 8.47 6.53 13.62
CA PRO A 637 8.62 7.09 14.96
C PRO A 637 9.95 6.71 15.64
N ASP A 638 10.50 5.52 15.37
CA ASP A 638 11.74 5.09 16.00
C ASP A 638 12.94 5.83 15.40
N ASP A 639 12.99 6.00 14.08
CA ASP A 639 14.00 6.82 13.39
C ASP A 639 13.93 8.28 13.84
N THR A 640 12.72 8.82 13.97
CA THR A 640 12.46 10.21 14.39
C THR A 640 12.91 10.46 15.83
N VAL A 641 12.58 9.56 16.76
CA VAL A 641 13.02 9.65 18.16
C VAL A 641 14.54 9.56 18.25
N ALA A 642 15.17 8.63 17.52
CA ALA A 642 16.63 8.51 17.48
C ALA A 642 17.31 9.80 17.02
N PHE A 643 16.75 10.50 16.02
CA PHE A 643 17.23 11.81 15.58
C PHE A 643 17.11 12.88 16.68
N VAL A 644 15.95 12.96 17.35
CA VAL A 644 15.73 13.92 18.44
C VAL A 644 16.72 13.69 19.58
N GLU A 645 16.93 12.44 19.99
CA GLU A 645 17.89 12.08 21.04
C GLU A 645 19.33 12.41 20.66
N ALA A 646 19.69 12.21 19.40
CA ALA A 646 21.05 12.48 18.90
C ALA A 646 21.35 13.96 18.75
N THR A 647 20.37 14.78 18.38
CA THR A 647 20.56 16.20 18.03
C THR A 647 20.06 17.17 19.09
N GLY A 648 19.11 16.76 19.93
CA GLY A 648 18.40 17.62 20.85
C GLY A 648 17.37 18.53 20.18
N VAL A 649 17.10 18.38 18.87
CA VAL A 649 16.08 19.14 18.14
C VAL A 649 14.70 18.54 18.45
N PRO A 650 13.80 19.29 19.10
CA PRO A 650 12.45 18.82 19.41
C PRO A 650 11.56 18.75 18.16
N LEU A 651 10.35 18.21 18.34
CA LEU A 651 9.39 18.01 17.26
C LEU A 651 8.29 19.09 17.25
N CYS A 652 7.85 19.43 16.04
CA CYS A 652 6.48 19.81 15.76
C CYS A 652 5.73 18.55 15.33
N LEU A 653 4.83 18.05 16.17
CA LEU A 653 4.00 16.89 15.86
C LEU A 653 2.78 17.35 15.06
N ASP A 654 2.84 17.10 13.77
CA ASP A 654 1.71 17.27 12.86
C ASP A 654 0.85 16.02 12.89
N ILE A 655 -0.41 16.19 13.28
CA ILE A 655 -1.35 15.08 13.47
C ILE A 655 -1.76 14.45 12.14
N SER A 656 -2.01 15.26 11.11
CA SER A 656 -2.33 14.76 9.77
C SER A 656 -1.18 13.94 9.20
N HIS A 657 0.00 14.52 9.17
CA HIS A 657 1.21 13.88 8.66
C HIS A 657 1.52 12.57 9.38
N SER A 658 1.44 12.59 10.71
CA SER A 658 1.71 11.41 11.54
C SER A 658 0.63 10.33 11.36
N LYS A 659 -0.65 10.71 11.20
CA LYS A 659 -1.74 9.75 10.93
C LYS A 659 -1.59 9.08 9.57
N LEU A 660 -1.27 9.85 8.52
CA LEU A 660 -1.00 9.34 7.17
C LEU A 660 0.21 8.38 7.19
N SER A 661 1.29 8.75 7.88
CA SER A 661 2.49 7.92 8.03
C SER A 661 2.23 6.64 8.82
N ALA A 662 1.44 6.69 9.89
CA ALA A 662 1.03 5.50 10.64
C ALA A 662 0.24 4.52 9.76
N THR A 663 -0.69 5.06 8.96
CA THR A 663 -1.47 4.25 8.01
C THR A 663 -0.58 3.60 6.94
N PHE A 664 0.36 4.38 6.38
CA PHE A 664 1.33 3.90 5.38
C PHE A 664 2.26 2.82 5.93
N LEU A 665 2.77 3.00 7.16
CA LEU A 665 3.65 2.05 7.83
C LEU A 665 2.91 0.84 8.42
N GLY A 666 1.58 0.88 8.47
CA GLY A 666 0.77 -0.19 9.03
C GLY A 666 0.88 -0.33 10.55
N ILE A 667 1.20 0.76 11.26
CA ILE A 667 1.30 0.80 12.72
C ILE A 667 0.09 1.51 13.34
N PRO A 668 -0.30 1.17 14.58
CA PRO A 668 -1.36 1.91 15.27
C PRO A 668 -0.98 3.37 15.47
N PHE A 669 -1.89 4.30 15.12
CA PHE A 669 -1.62 5.72 15.30
C PHE A 669 -1.37 6.11 16.77
N SER A 670 -2.07 5.46 17.71
CA SER A 670 -1.84 5.65 19.14
C SER A 670 -0.41 5.30 19.59
N GLU A 671 0.21 4.28 18.97
CA GLU A 671 1.61 3.91 19.22
C GLU A 671 2.57 4.99 18.71
N MET A 672 2.30 5.55 17.52
CA MET A 672 3.09 6.66 16.98
C MET A 672 3.03 7.88 17.91
N VAL A 673 1.85 8.25 18.40
CA VAL A 673 1.67 9.36 19.34
C VAL A 673 2.39 9.09 20.67
N GLU A 674 2.34 7.86 21.21
CA GLU A 674 3.07 7.47 22.44
C GLU A 674 4.58 7.72 22.33
N LYS A 675 5.16 7.47 21.16
CA LYS A 675 6.59 7.63 20.93
C LYS A 675 6.97 9.10 20.66
N LEU A 676 6.20 9.84 19.87
CA LEU A 676 6.56 11.18 19.39
C LEU A 676 6.14 12.30 20.34
N ALA A 677 4.99 12.20 20.99
CA ALA A 677 4.45 13.27 21.82
C ALA A 677 5.37 13.71 22.99
N PRO A 678 6.15 12.84 23.67
CA PRO A 678 7.10 13.26 24.71
C PRO A 678 8.22 14.16 24.21
N HIS A 679 8.51 14.18 22.92
CA HIS A 679 9.57 14.96 22.29
C HIS A 679 9.05 16.23 21.60
N THR A 680 7.73 16.49 21.72
CA THR A 680 7.02 17.54 21.01
C THR A 680 6.96 18.83 21.81
N ILE A 681 7.20 19.96 21.14
CA ILE A 681 7.08 21.31 21.72
C ILE A 681 6.00 22.16 21.04
N HIS A 682 5.49 21.70 19.91
CA HIS A 682 4.44 22.36 19.12
C HIS A 682 3.58 21.33 18.40
N LEU A 683 2.30 21.64 18.18
CA LEU A 683 1.33 20.75 17.55
C LEU A 683 0.64 21.44 16.37
N HIS A 684 0.56 20.75 15.24
CA HIS A 684 -0.36 21.08 14.16
C HIS A 684 -1.56 20.15 14.20
N LEU A 685 -2.74 20.71 14.51
CA LEU A 685 -3.97 19.94 14.68
C LEU A 685 -4.84 20.04 13.42
N VAL A 686 -4.92 18.95 12.71
CA VAL A 686 -5.70 18.80 11.49
C VAL A 686 -5.97 17.32 11.25
N ASP A 687 -7.11 16.99 10.63
CA ASP A 687 -7.48 15.60 10.39
C ASP A 687 -6.76 15.00 9.17
N ALA A 688 -6.92 13.72 8.94
CA ALA A 688 -6.30 13.00 7.84
C ALA A 688 -7.20 11.86 7.35
N THR A 689 -7.08 11.48 6.09
CA THR A 689 -7.83 10.34 5.50
C THR A 689 -6.92 9.45 4.69
N GLY A 690 -6.92 8.14 4.98
CA GLY A 690 -6.12 7.15 4.24
C GLY A 690 -4.63 7.35 4.39
N VAL A 691 -3.89 7.45 3.27
CA VAL A 691 -2.43 7.60 3.21
C VAL A 691 -1.96 8.93 2.63
N ASP A 692 -2.85 9.69 1.95
CA ASP A 692 -2.52 10.92 1.22
C ASP A 692 -3.58 12.03 1.35
N GLY A 693 -4.66 11.78 2.09
CA GLY A 693 -5.72 12.76 2.34
C GLY A 693 -5.37 13.71 3.49
N GLU A 694 -4.48 14.67 3.23
CA GLU A 694 -4.01 15.68 4.16
C GLU A 694 -4.98 16.84 4.29
N GLY A 695 -5.13 17.40 5.51
CA GLY A 695 -5.73 18.71 5.73
C GLY A 695 -7.27 18.79 5.82
N PRO A 696 -8.07 17.71 5.94
CA PRO A 696 -9.52 17.82 6.12
C PRO A 696 -9.87 18.46 7.47
N GLN A 697 -11.12 18.89 7.58
CA GLN A 697 -11.63 19.53 8.80
C GLN A 697 -11.63 18.54 10.00
N ILE A 698 -11.39 19.04 11.19
CA ILE A 698 -11.43 18.28 12.45
C ILE A 698 -12.73 17.43 12.53
N GLY A 699 -12.56 16.12 12.67
CA GLY A 699 -13.67 15.15 12.76
C GLY A 699 -14.27 14.76 11.41
N GLU A 700 -13.64 15.10 10.29
CA GLU A 700 -14.06 14.70 8.94
C GLU A 700 -13.11 13.66 8.31
N GLY A 701 -12.08 13.24 9.03
CA GLY A 701 -11.11 12.22 8.65
C GLY A 701 -11.12 10.99 9.55
N ASP A 702 -9.96 10.33 9.62
CA ASP A 702 -9.76 9.05 10.31
C ASP A 702 -9.14 9.19 11.72
N VAL A 703 -9.02 10.42 12.26
CA VAL A 703 -8.45 10.66 13.59
C VAL A 703 -9.52 10.51 14.67
N ASP A 704 -9.26 9.66 15.66
CA ASP A 704 -10.09 9.58 16.89
C ASP A 704 -9.68 10.71 17.84
N TRP A 705 -10.33 11.87 17.69
CA TRP A 705 -10.01 13.11 18.43
C TRP A 705 -10.12 12.99 19.94
N PRO A 706 -11.18 12.38 20.52
CA PRO A 706 -11.25 12.18 21.98
C PRO A 706 -10.06 11.39 22.53
N VAL A 707 -9.69 10.29 21.88
CA VAL A 707 -8.57 9.45 22.28
C VAL A 707 -7.23 10.19 22.12
N LEU A 708 -7.05 10.88 21.00
CA LEU A 708 -5.84 11.67 20.74
C LEU A 708 -5.65 12.77 21.79
N CYS A 709 -6.69 13.53 22.09
CA CYS A 709 -6.61 14.64 23.06
C CYS A 709 -6.27 14.12 24.46
N GLU A 710 -6.83 12.98 24.89
CA GLU A 710 -6.44 12.34 26.16
C GLU A 710 -4.96 11.93 26.17
N GLN A 711 -4.46 11.38 25.07
CA GLN A 711 -3.04 11.03 24.94
C GLN A 711 -2.14 12.28 24.99
N LEU A 712 -2.50 13.34 24.26
CA LEU A 712 -1.74 14.59 24.25
C LEU A 712 -1.72 15.30 25.62
N ASP A 713 -2.83 15.27 26.36
CA ASP A 713 -2.88 15.82 27.72
C ASP A 713 -1.95 15.09 28.68
N ARG A 714 -1.79 13.79 28.49
CA ARG A 714 -0.89 12.96 29.32
C ARG A 714 0.57 13.06 28.92
N LEU A 715 0.87 13.06 27.60
CA LEU A 715 2.23 12.89 27.07
C LEU A 715 2.92 14.20 26.73
N ALA A 716 2.16 15.21 26.33
CA ALA A 716 2.62 16.54 25.93
C ALA A 716 1.77 17.63 26.61
N PRO A 717 1.70 17.67 27.97
CA PRO A 717 0.85 18.63 28.67
C PRO A 717 1.32 20.06 28.42
N GLY A 718 0.37 20.96 28.10
CA GLY A 718 0.66 22.38 27.90
C GLY A 718 1.45 22.75 26.65
N VAL A 719 1.70 21.81 25.76
CA VAL A 719 2.31 22.10 24.45
C VAL A 719 1.34 22.90 23.60
N SER A 720 1.85 23.99 22.98
CA SER A 720 1.07 24.89 22.13
C SER A 720 0.57 24.22 20.84
N PHE A 721 -0.54 24.72 20.27
CA PHE A 721 -1.07 24.21 19.00
C PHE A 721 -1.64 25.28 18.09
N ILE A 722 -1.73 24.96 16.81
CA ILE A 722 -2.52 25.66 15.80
C ILE A 722 -3.49 24.69 15.10
N PRO A 723 -4.65 25.18 14.60
CA PRO A 723 -5.50 24.43 13.68
C PRO A 723 -4.98 24.61 12.24
N GLU A 724 -4.29 23.64 11.69
CA GLU A 724 -3.69 23.75 10.35
C GLU A 724 -4.63 23.19 9.25
N ILE A 725 -5.86 23.68 9.23
CA ILE A 725 -6.86 23.26 8.26
C ILE A 725 -6.50 23.75 6.87
N TRP A 726 -6.50 22.84 5.89
CA TRP A 726 -6.25 23.21 4.50
C TRP A 726 -7.21 24.28 4.02
N GLN A 727 -6.67 25.42 3.56
CA GLN A 727 -7.42 26.63 3.23
C GLN A 727 -8.26 27.22 4.38
N GLY A 728 -7.93 26.95 5.61
CA GLY A 728 -8.65 27.45 6.79
C GLY A 728 -8.78 28.95 6.86
N HIS A 729 -7.86 29.71 6.26
CA HIS A 729 -7.84 31.17 6.19
C HIS A 729 -8.91 31.77 5.27
N ILE A 730 -9.51 30.99 4.36
CA ILE A 730 -10.52 31.46 3.40
C ILE A 730 -11.76 31.93 4.15
N ASN A 731 -12.46 32.94 3.58
CA ASN A 731 -13.65 33.53 4.17
C ASN A 731 -13.42 34.04 5.61
N ASN A 732 -12.33 34.79 5.81
CA ASN A 732 -11.92 35.34 7.11
C ASN A 732 -11.69 34.26 8.18
N GLY A 733 -11.10 33.13 7.81
CA GLY A 733 -10.71 32.07 8.75
C GLY A 733 -11.84 31.09 9.08
N GLU A 734 -12.87 30.98 8.25
CA GLU A 734 -14.02 30.07 8.50
C GLU A 734 -13.58 28.65 8.88
N GLY A 735 -12.57 28.10 8.20
CA GLY A 735 -12.03 26.79 8.49
C GLY A 735 -11.36 26.71 9.88
N PHE A 736 -10.63 27.74 10.27
CA PHE A 736 -9.98 27.79 11.58
C PHE A 736 -11.02 27.91 12.70
N TRP A 737 -12.03 28.75 12.52
CA TRP A 737 -13.10 28.91 13.52
C TRP A 737 -13.87 27.62 13.73
N THR A 738 -14.18 26.91 12.65
CA THR A 738 -14.83 25.59 12.72
C THR A 738 -13.96 24.58 13.47
N ALA A 739 -12.67 24.56 13.21
CA ALA A 739 -11.75 23.64 13.87
C ALA A 739 -11.65 23.93 15.37
N LEU A 740 -11.47 25.21 15.75
CA LEU A 740 -11.39 25.62 17.14
C LEU A 740 -12.69 25.34 17.91
N ASP A 741 -13.85 25.58 17.31
CA ASP A 741 -15.16 25.22 17.90
C ASP A 741 -15.28 23.73 18.19
N ARG A 742 -14.75 22.87 17.29
CA ARG A 742 -14.77 21.42 17.46
C ARG A 742 -13.73 20.96 18.52
N LEU A 743 -12.53 21.54 18.51
CA LEU A 743 -11.45 21.18 19.44
C LEU A 743 -11.73 21.61 20.88
N GLU A 744 -12.44 22.74 21.12
CA GLU A 744 -12.75 23.24 22.46
C GLU A 744 -13.54 22.25 23.33
N GLN A 745 -14.14 21.23 22.71
CA GLN A 745 -14.84 20.15 23.42
C GLN A 745 -13.87 19.16 24.10
N TRP A 746 -12.63 19.05 23.63
CA TRP A 746 -11.70 18.01 24.04
C TRP A 746 -10.40 18.57 24.65
N LEU A 747 -9.94 19.74 24.22
CA LEU A 747 -8.71 20.44 24.64
C LEU A 747 -9.01 21.59 25.59
#